data_ea5bc704606bd49707887fd3aecd2b5e
#
_entry.id   ea5bc704606bd49707887fd3aecd2b5e
#
_cell.length_a   1.000
_cell.length_b   1.000
_cell.length_c   1.000
_cell.angle_alpha   90.00
_cell.angle_beta   90.00
_cell.angle_gamma   90.00
#
_symmetry.space_group_name_H-M   'P 1'
#
loop_
_entity.id
_entity.type
_entity.pdbx_description
1 polymer ?
#
loop_
_entity_poly.entity_id
_entity_poly.type
_entity_poly.pdbx_seq_one_letter_code
_entity_poly.pdbx_strand_id
1 'polypeptide(L)'
;MTDFLPLLVFPQARIISPPKGRGFPAGQPHVPAHEEQVQRLDEQLYKLQQDFARYKADVNPSMAGFEPETVLVIEIAGSVAEFRQAVEAAGLEWLGEWELDDIPPNNDFFVPDNEDKRTDKPIGGRMFLSLGNEAGMQEILSLWGQWREGKTLPHGKGKWTAVFNQMIQIRRWGIEEVLRETGMLDLWRDMLDPVDPRQTIRCQLELFYRKAKNKRTRSEQQVRVLVEAISGRLLGDFIDMPEIAFHAVKIELPAQSIRQLLAELDNGADKTTIQLFKCHEIMYFRPTGQSLAVMVDGEGIETEIAEGEGTTDLPIVAAILDGAPNMQHSFLQNRLLLDDPDNLASLYQPGEKKHGTAMASLVVHGDMEDSQSRPLRRLVYVRPVMQPDPHSDPGNRVEHIPDNEFFEDRILRAVRRMFDGEGTVPPQAPDVRVINLSICDPTRPFVRTPSPWARLLDWLAWKYRVLFCVSAGNYTDSIDIGLPVLQHAALSDEEKSKHMLKCIEMQLSGRRVLSPAESINAITVGALHSDSSGNTYNQGRRTDLLPHAALFSPISRLGYGFRRAIKPEIFFPGGRQLYQTPPLDSRTVYKPAGGLVAPGQKVAWDSNRPGSLKETAYTCGTSNAAALATRGAARIYEVIDALCQEHGEERIPTRLIAVLIKALLVHGAKQDDTACDTLNNALKTADNSRRFKEIMARYLGYGTVDIERVLACTAQRGTVVGCGEIRDNEMHEYRLPLPPDLAGQKLWRRMVVTLAWFSPVNAAHRAYREAKLELSPVDKWGDSPLRLARKDADYHQVLRGTVQHEVIDGTKQIAAFQDGDSILLRVVCKKDATTHLDDAIPYGLAVTLEVAEETGIQIYESIQNQLQVRI
;
A
#
# COMPACT_ATOMS: atom_id res chain seq x y z
N MET A 1 10.56 -22.29 -32.51
CA MET A 1 10.96 -22.18 -31.10
C MET A 1 11.60 -20.83 -30.97
N THR A 2 11.00 -19.88 -30.29
CA THR A 2 11.64 -18.62 -29.96
C THR A 2 12.75 -18.97 -28.96
N ASP A 3 14.02 -18.75 -29.33
CA ASP A 3 15.14 -18.96 -28.44
C ASP A 3 15.00 -17.94 -27.27
N PHE A 4 14.77 -18.45 -26.06
CA PHE A 4 14.74 -17.66 -24.84
C PHE A 4 16.16 -17.26 -24.46
N LEU A 5 16.44 -15.96 -24.51
CA LEU A 5 17.74 -15.39 -24.19
C LEU A 5 17.73 -14.85 -22.73
N PRO A 6 18.86 -14.91 -21.99
CA PRO A 6 18.93 -14.43 -20.62
C PRO A 6 18.77 -12.90 -20.54
N LEU A 7 18.44 -12.39 -19.37
CA LEU A 7 18.48 -10.94 -19.11
C LEU A 7 19.94 -10.44 -19.17
N LEU A 8 20.11 -9.18 -19.55
CA LEU A 8 21.40 -8.50 -19.58
C LEU A 8 21.60 -7.69 -18.29
N VAL A 9 22.86 -7.47 -17.90
CA VAL A 9 23.21 -6.71 -16.68
C VAL A 9 23.97 -5.44 -17.06
N PHE A 10 23.53 -4.28 -16.54
CA PHE A 10 24.29 -3.04 -16.70
C PHE A 10 25.66 -3.13 -16.04
N PRO A 11 26.70 -2.47 -16.58
CA PRO A 11 27.87 -2.12 -15.81
C PRO A 11 27.51 -1.35 -14.55
N GLN A 12 28.42 -1.31 -13.56
CA GLN A 12 28.20 -0.46 -12.36
C GLN A 12 27.88 0.97 -12.78
N ALA A 13 26.87 1.56 -12.09
CA ALA A 13 26.47 2.92 -12.34
C ALA A 13 27.61 3.90 -12.10
N ARG A 14 27.74 4.90 -12.97
CA ARG A 14 28.65 6.02 -12.72
C ARG A 14 28.03 6.96 -11.70
N ILE A 15 28.70 7.12 -10.56
CA ILE A 15 28.28 8.06 -9.52
C ILE A 15 28.68 9.47 -9.96
N ILE A 16 27.71 10.38 -10.05
CA ILE A 16 27.91 11.78 -10.39
C ILE A 16 27.18 12.68 -9.39
N SER A 17 27.68 13.89 -9.17
CA SER A 17 26.97 14.87 -8.38
C SER A 17 25.81 15.45 -9.19
N PRO A 18 24.59 15.53 -8.63
CA PRO A 18 23.47 16.15 -9.32
C PRO A 18 23.83 17.61 -9.65
N PRO A 19 23.45 18.12 -10.82
CA PRO A 19 23.62 19.53 -11.14
C PRO A 19 22.91 20.34 -10.05
N LYS A 20 23.57 21.39 -9.54
CA LYS A 20 22.94 22.31 -8.59
C LYS A 20 21.67 22.84 -9.25
N GLY A 21 20.54 22.27 -8.88
CA GLY A 21 19.25 22.63 -9.43
C GLY A 21 19.00 24.12 -9.17
N ARG A 22 18.74 24.90 -10.20
CA ARG A 22 17.95 26.09 -10.01
C ARG A 22 16.56 25.59 -9.65
N GLY A 23 16.34 25.34 -8.33
CA GLY A 23 15.00 25.13 -7.83
C GLY A 23 14.20 26.37 -8.26
N PHE A 24 13.22 26.20 -9.12
CA PHE A 24 12.16 27.18 -9.16
C PHE A 24 11.59 27.17 -7.74
N PRO A 25 11.65 28.28 -6.99
CA PRO A 25 10.93 28.36 -5.73
C PRO A 25 9.50 28.00 -6.07
N ALA A 26 8.95 26.96 -5.42
CA ALA A 26 7.52 26.75 -5.40
C ALA A 26 6.94 28.11 -5.03
N GLY A 27 6.07 28.66 -5.89
CA GLY A 27 5.54 30.02 -5.68
C GLY A 27 5.04 30.09 -4.24
N GLN A 28 5.61 30.99 -3.45
CA GLN A 28 5.19 31.12 -2.07
C GLN A 28 3.72 31.53 -2.10
N PRO A 29 2.86 30.89 -1.30
CA PRO A 29 1.48 31.30 -1.19
C PRO A 29 1.42 32.75 -0.69
N HIS A 30 0.46 33.49 -1.17
CA HIS A 30 0.10 34.78 -0.58
C HIS A 30 -0.26 34.56 0.88
N VAL A 31 0.20 35.44 1.78
CA VAL A 31 -0.12 35.46 3.19
C VAL A 31 -0.61 36.85 3.58
N PRO A 32 -1.50 36.99 4.58
CA PRO A 32 -2.01 38.29 5.02
C PRO A 32 -0.90 39.25 5.49
N ALA A 33 -1.16 40.53 5.40
CA ALA A 33 -0.31 41.53 6.02
C ALA A 33 -0.24 41.34 7.54
N HIS A 34 0.85 41.82 8.18
CA HIS A 34 1.07 41.63 9.62
C HIS A 34 -0.13 42.01 10.47
N GLU A 35 -0.75 43.19 10.24
CA GLU A 35 -1.89 43.69 11.01
C GLU A 35 -3.13 42.78 10.85
N GLU A 36 -3.43 42.31 9.65
CA GLU A 36 -4.53 41.40 9.36
C GLU A 36 -4.29 40.04 10.03
N GLN A 37 -3.04 39.55 9.98
CA GLN A 37 -2.66 38.30 10.61
C GLN A 37 -2.76 38.39 12.14
N VAL A 38 -2.38 39.51 12.73
CA VAL A 38 -2.60 39.79 14.18
C VAL A 38 -4.08 39.67 14.53
N GLN A 39 -4.95 40.35 13.79
CA GLN A 39 -6.40 40.33 14.07
C GLN A 39 -6.96 38.89 13.97
N ARG A 40 -6.55 38.12 12.98
CA ARG A 40 -7.00 36.74 12.78
C ARG A 40 -6.55 35.78 13.89
N LEU A 41 -5.32 35.91 14.34
CA LEU A 41 -4.73 34.97 15.30
C LEU A 41 -5.05 35.32 16.76
N ASP A 42 -5.28 36.60 17.09
CA ASP A 42 -5.65 37.01 18.44
C ASP A 42 -6.91 36.27 18.92
N GLU A 43 -7.93 36.15 18.09
CA GLU A 43 -9.15 35.42 18.41
C GLU A 43 -8.91 33.93 18.65
N GLN A 44 -8.09 33.31 17.77
CA GLN A 44 -7.76 31.90 17.87
C GLN A 44 -6.93 31.55 19.11
N LEU A 45 -5.92 32.37 19.42
CA LEU A 45 -5.09 32.20 20.61
C LEU A 45 -5.84 32.45 21.90
N TYR A 46 -6.76 33.43 21.91
CA TYR A 46 -7.64 33.64 23.04
C TYR A 46 -8.58 32.45 23.29
N LYS A 47 -9.18 31.92 22.23
CA LYS A 47 -10.00 30.71 22.32
C LYS A 47 -9.19 29.53 22.83
N LEU A 48 -7.97 29.32 22.28
CA LEU A 48 -7.06 28.25 22.70
C LEU A 48 -6.73 28.35 24.21
N GLN A 49 -6.45 29.56 24.72
CA GLN A 49 -6.19 29.80 26.13
C GLN A 49 -7.39 29.45 27.00
N GLN A 50 -8.59 29.82 26.57
CA GLN A 50 -9.85 29.49 27.31
C GLN A 50 -10.11 27.99 27.31
N ASP A 51 -9.90 27.32 26.17
CA ASP A 51 -10.10 25.86 26.03
C ASP A 51 -9.11 25.09 26.91
N PHE A 52 -7.87 25.57 27.03
CA PHE A 52 -6.88 24.98 27.93
C PHE A 52 -7.26 25.17 29.41
N ALA A 53 -7.74 26.38 29.79
CA ALA A 53 -8.20 26.65 31.15
C ALA A 53 -9.40 25.79 31.54
N ARG A 54 -10.37 25.61 30.65
CA ARG A 54 -11.49 24.68 30.83
C ARG A 54 -11.04 23.25 31.02
N TYR A 55 -10.15 22.76 30.13
CA TYR A 55 -9.62 21.42 30.23
C TYR A 55 -8.93 21.17 31.57
N LYS A 56 -8.14 22.14 32.05
CA LYS A 56 -7.49 22.06 33.36
C LYS A 56 -8.51 21.99 34.50
N ALA A 57 -9.63 22.70 34.39
CA ALA A 57 -10.69 22.67 35.37
C ALA A 57 -11.49 21.35 35.37
N ASP A 58 -11.65 20.72 34.19
CA ASP A 58 -12.38 19.46 34.01
C ASP A 58 -11.54 18.22 34.39
N VAL A 59 -10.21 18.34 34.48
CA VAL A 59 -9.33 17.25 34.94
C VAL A 59 -9.55 17.00 36.41
N ASN A 60 -10.00 15.80 36.78
CA ASN A 60 -10.39 15.39 38.11
C ASN A 60 -9.24 15.59 39.13
N PRO A 61 -9.46 16.35 40.24
CA PRO A 61 -8.47 16.59 41.28
C PRO A 61 -7.91 15.35 41.98
N SER A 62 -8.57 14.16 41.82
CA SER A 62 -8.09 12.89 42.37
C SER A 62 -6.82 12.36 41.71
N MET A 63 -6.39 12.92 40.59
CA MET A 63 -5.11 12.62 39.94
C MET A 63 -3.99 13.56 40.45
N ALA A 64 -3.79 13.60 41.75
CA ALA A 64 -2.78 14.47 42.39
C ALA A 64 -1.37 14.19 41.79
N GLY A 65 -0.73 15.25 41.27
CA GLY A 65 0.58 15.20 40.61
C GLY A 65 0.50 15.13 39.08
N PHE A 66 -0.67 15.26 38.49
CA PHE A 66 -0.87 15.26 37.05
C PHE A 66 -0.84 16.69 36.49
N GLU A 67 0.15 16.99 35.66
CA GLU A 67 0.18 18.24 34.91
C GLU A 67 -0.56 18.04 33.58
N PRO A 68 -1.67 18.74 33.32
CA PRO A 68 -2.44 18.54 32.11
C PRO A 68 -1.60 18.96 30.89
N GLU A 69 -1.44 18.06 29.94
CA GLU A 69 -0.80 18.31 28.66
C GLU A 69 -1.87 18.32 27.56
N THR A 70 -1.70 19.13 26.51
CA THR A 70 -2.62 19.19 25.37
C THR A 70 -1.85 19.14 24.05
N VAL A 71 -2.40 18.44 23.07
CA VAL A 71 -1.82 18.40 21.71
C VAL A 71 -2.31 19.63 20.94
N LEU A 72 -1.35 20.42 20.50
CA LEU A 72 -1.57 21.60 19.67
C LEU A 72 -1.37 21.25 18.20
N VAL A 73 -2.29 21.70 17.39
CA VAL A 73 -2.26 21.65 15.93
C VAL A 73 -1.95 23.03 15.42
N ILE A 74 -0.86 23.18 14.68
CA ILE A 74 -0.45 24.43 14.03
C ILE A 74 -0.44 24.18 12.53
N GLU A 75 -1.35 24.80 11.79
CA GLU A 75 -1.44 24.71 10.34
C GLU A 75 -0.89 25.98 9.70
N ILE A 76 0.00 25.83 8.73
CA ILE A 76 0.61 26.94 8.01
C ILE A 76 0.45 26.80 6.50
N ALA A 77 0.38 27.92 5.79
CA ALA A 77 0.53 27.96 4.33
C ALA A 77 2.02 27.92 3.96
N GLY A 78 2.42 27.00 3.07
CA GLY A 78 3.82 26.80 2.74
C GLY A 78 4.58 25.91 3.73
N SER A 79 5.85 26.23 4.00
CA SER A 79 6.68 25.41 4.90
C SER A 79 7.69 26.27 5.68
N VAL A 80 8.03 25.82 6.89
CA VAL A 80 9.10 26.39 7.71
C VAL A 80 10.10 25.26 8.02
N ALA A 81 11.28 25.34 7.45
CA ALA A 81 12.34 24.33 7.66
C ALA A 81 12.84 24.35 9.11
N GLU A 82 13.17 23.16 9.64
CA GLU A 82 13.77 23.00 10.98
C GLU A 82 12.95 23.59 12.13
N PHE A 83 11.62 23.65 12.01
CA PHE A 83 10.76 24.22 13.04
C PHE A 83 10.76 23.40 14.33
N ARG A 84 11.04 22.09 14.26
CA ARG A 84 11.12 21.21 15.44
C ARG A 84 11.99 21.75 16.55
N GLN A 85 13.20 22.27 16.23
CA GLN A 85 14.11 22.82 17.24
C GLN A 85 13.52 24.03 17.96
N ALA A 86 12.75 24.87 17.25
CA ALA A 86 12.09 26.02 17.85
C ALA A 86 10.91 25.62 18.74
N VAL A 87 10.21 24.53 18.43
CA VAL A 87 9.15 23.93 19.27
C VAL A 87 9.76 23.40 20.57
N GLU A 88 10.84 22.61 20.47
CA GLU A 88 11.54 22.06 21.63
C GLU A 88 12.17 23.18 22.50
N ALA A 89 12.72 24.25 21.88
CA ALA A 89 13.23 25.43 22.59
C ALA A 89 12.12 26.24 23.29
N ALA A 90 10.88 26.11 22.88
CA ALA A 90 9.71 26.70 23.56
C ALA A 90 9.17 25.82 24.70
N GLY A 91 9.83 24.70 25.02
CA GLY A 91 9.41 23.78 26.09
C GLY A 91 8.26 22.85 25.69
N LEU A 92 7.99 22.70 24.40
CA LEU A 92 6.97 21.80 23.88
C LEU A 92 7.59 20.49 23.43
N GLU A 93 6.87 19.39 23.50
CA GLU A 93 7.30 18.12 22.95
C GLU A 93 6.83 18.00 21.49
N TRP A 94 7.77 17.77 20.58
CA TRP A 94 7.45 17.52 19.16
C TRP A 94 6.81 16.14 18.99
N LEU A 95 5.61 16.09 18.40
CA LEU A 95 4.89 14.86 18.10
C LEU A 95 4.94 14.47 16.61
N GLY A 96 4.96 15.46 15.72
CA GLY A 96 4.99 15.19 14.29
C GLY A 96 4.77 16.40 13.40
N GLU A 97 4.98 16.19 12.12
CA GLU A 97 4.75 17.18 11.05
C GLU A 97 4.01 16.51 9.91
N TRP A 98 2.96 17.16 9.40
CA TRP A 98 2.15 16.66 8.30
C TRP A 98 2.14 17.66 7.16
N GLU A 99 2.34 17.17 5.95
CA GLU A 99 2.22 17.96 4.72
C GLU A 99 0.75 18.02 4.28
N LEU A 100 0.29 19.20 3.92
CA LEU A 100 -1.05 19.46 3.40
C LEU A 100 -0.92 19.89 1.95
N ASP A 101 -1.53 19.13 1.03
CA ASP A 101 -1.43 19.40 -0.42
C ASP A 101 -2.73 19.99 -1.00
N ASP A 102 -3.78 20.12 -0.19
CA ASP A 102 -5.15 20.39 -0.65
C ASP A 102 -5.89 21.46 0.18
N ILE A 103 -5.15 22.41 0.76
CA ILE A 103 -5.78 23.50 1.51
C ILE A 103 -6.56 24.38 0.52
N PRO A 104 -7.89 24.54 0.71
CA PRO A 104 -8.70 25.41 -0.14
C PRO A 104 -8.23 26.86 -0.07
N PRO A 105 -8.04 27.55 -1.20
CA PRO A 105 -7.66 28.93 -1.20
C PRO A 105 -8.81 29.81 -0.67
N ASN A 106 -8.45 30.84 0.12
CA ASN A 106 -9.36 31.87 0.58
C ASN A 106 -8.80 33.26 0.25
N ASN A 107 -9.37 34.32 0.78
CA ASN A 107 -8.93 35.69 0.48
C ASN A 107 -7.58 36.01 1.13
N ASP A 108 -7.26 35.36 2.26
CA ASP A 108 -6.04 35.59 3.06
C ASP A 108 -4.88 34.74 2.55
N PHE A 109 -5.19 33.51 2.11
CA PHE A 109 -4.21 32.52 1.65
C PHE A 109 -4.61 31.99 0.28
N PHE A 110 -3.76 32.18 -0.72
CA PHE A 110 -3.98 31.68 -2.10
C PHE A 110 -2.65 31.57 -2.86
N VAL A 111 -2.66 30.85 -3.97
CA VAL A 111 -1.55 30.84 -4.91
C VAL A 111 -1.78 31.97 -5.91
N PRO A 112 -0.91 33.00 -5.96
CA PRO A 112 -1.07 34.08 -6.94
C PRO A 112 -0.76 33.60 -8.36
N ASP A 113 -1.36 34.26 -9.35
CA ASP A 113 -0.95 34.16 -10.75
C ASP A 113 0.22 35.12 -11.05
N ASN A 114 0.58 35.26 -12.32
CA ASN A 114 1.67 36.17 -12.76
C ASN A 114 1.34 37.68 -12.57
N GLU A 115 0.09 37.99 -12.27
CA GLU A 115 -0.40 39.36 -12.02
C GLU A 115 -0.77 39.59 -10.54
N ASP A 116 -0.28 38.68 -9.63
CA ASP A 116 -0.59 38.66 -8.20
C ASP A 116 -2.09 38.50 -7.85
N LYS A 117 -2.89 38.01 -8.81
CA LYS A 117 -4.31 37.74 -8.57
C LYS A 117 -4.52 36.34 -7.96
N ARG A 118 -5.54 36.24 -7.12
CA ARG A 118 -5.97 34.98 -6.51
C ARG A 118 -6.32 33.94 -7.59
N THR A 119 -5.80 32.73 -7.42
CA THR A 119 -6.21 31.54 -8.18
C THR A 119 -7.00 30.58 -7.30
N ASP A 120 -7.77 29.67 -7.92
CA ASP A 120 -8.48 28.59 -7.21
C ASP A 120 -7.60 27.33 -7.05
N LYS A 121 -6.28 27.46 -7.18
CA LYS A 121 -5.36 26.35 -6.96
C LYS A 121 -5.26 26.04 -5.48
N PRO A 122 -5.30 24.77 -5.07
CA PRO A 122 -5.08 24.37 -3.68
C PRO A 122 -3.68 24.81 -3.23
N ILE A 123 -3.57 25.18 -1.96
CA ILE A 123 -2.34 25.63 -1.32
C ILE A 123 -1.65 24.44 -0.69
N GLY A 124 -0.33 24.30 -0.92
CA GLY A 124 0.50 23.42 -0.12
C GLY A 124 0.81 24.07 1.24
N GLY A 125 0.80 23.26 2.29
CA GLY A 125 1.09 23.72 3.64
C GLY A 125 1.65 22.66 4.54
N ARG A 126 1.78 22.98 5.84
CA ARG A 126 2.25 22.07 6.88
C ARG A 126 1.32 22.11 8.08
N MET A 127 1.13 20.97 8.69
CA MET A 127 0.50 20.86 10.01
C MET A 127 1.54 20.30 10.99
N PHE A 128 1.78 21.05 12.06
CA PHE A 128 2.70 20.63 13.12
C PHE A 128 1.87 20.16 14.33
N LEU A 129 2.31 19.06 14.93
CA LEU A 129 1.76 18.54 16.17
C LEU A 129 2.79 18.70 17.29
N SER A 130 2.40 19.35 18.35
CA SER A 130 3.23 19.51 19.54
C SER A 130 2.41 19.32 20.80
N LEU A 131 3.02 18.73 21.82
CA LEU A 131 2.40 18.59 23.12
C LEU A 131 2.94 19.66 24.05
N GLY A 132 2.03 20.38 24.69
CA GLY A 132 2.36 21.43 25.61
C GLY A 132 1.61 21.32 26.92
N ASN A 133 2.32 21.60 28.03
CA ASN A 133 1.75 21.87 29.33
C ASN A 133 1.43 23.36 29.48
N GLU A 134 1.02 23.82 30.68
CA GLU A 134 0.74 25.22 30.97
C GLU A 134 1.92 26.14 30.69
N ALA A 135 3.14 25.72 31.03
CA ALA A 135 4.37 26.51 30.80
C ALA A 135 4.63 26.69 29.30
N GLY A 136 4.50 25.64 28.50
CA GLY A 136 4.63 25.69 27.02
C GLY A 136 3.57 26.56 26.37
N MET A 137 2.32 26.53 26.88
CA MET A 137 1.25 27.40 26.39
C MET A 137 1.56 28.88 26.70
N GLN A 138 2.00 29.20 27.92
CA GLN A 138 2.40 30.56 28.30
C GLN A 138 3.57 31.05 27.44
N GLU A 139 4.51 30.17 27.09
CA GLU A 139 5.61 30.52 26.22
C GLU A 139 5.15 30.86 24.80
N ILE A 140 4.22 30.10 24.21
CA ILE A 140 3.63 30.44 22.90
C ILE A 140 2.95 31.82 22.95
N LEU A 141 2.17 32.09 23.99
CA LEU A 141 1.49 33.37 24.15
C LEU A 141 2.49 34.53 24.32
N SER A 142 3.62 34.29 25.03
CA SER A 142 4.70 35.26 25.17
C SER A 142 5.37 35.53 23.81
N LEU A 143 5.70 34.52 23.06
CA LEU A 143 6.29 34.65 21.71
C LEU A 143 5.32 35.36 20.75
N TRP A 144 4.03 35.05 20.83
CA TRP A 144 3.00 35.74 20.08
C TRP A 144 2.93 37.22 20.43
N GLY A 145 2.90 37.60 21.74
CA GLY A 145 2.89 38.96 22.17
C GLY A 145 4.10 39.76 21.65
N GLN A 146 5.29 39.19 21.70
CA GLN A 146 6.50 39.81 21.15
C GLN A 146 6.44 40.01 19.64
N TRP A 147 5.97 38.97 18.89
CA TRP A 147 5.82 39.03 17.43
C TRP A 147 4.75 40.09 17.06
N ARG A 148 3.60 40.12 17.74
CA ARG A 148 2.54 41.11 17.52
C ARG A 148 3.06 42.54 17.68
N GLU A 149 3.95 42.79 18.61
CA GLU A 149 4.60 44.08 18.82
C GLU A 149 5.76 44.35 17.86
N GLY A 150 6.03 43.47 16.88
CA GLY A 150 7.13 43.62 15.94
C GLY A 150 8.53 43.38 16.51
N LYS A 151 8.63 42.80 17.73
CA LYS A 151 9.92 42.52 18.39
C LYS A 151 10.60 41.28 17.79
N THR A 152 11.92 41.26 17.80
CA THR A 152 12.72 40.12 17.45
C THR A 152 12.58 39.03 18.52
N LEU A 153 12.27 37.79 18.11
CA LEU A 153 12.10 36.67 19.03
C LEU A 153 13.44 36.15 19.57
N PRO A 154 13.46 35.56 20.78
CA PRO A 154 14.66 35.08 21.44
C PRO A 154 15.46 34.07 20.64
N HIS A 155 16.76 33.92 20.95
CA HIS A 155 17.64 32.95 20.33
C HIS A 155 17.06 31.51 20.41
N GLY A 156 17.16 30.75 19.33
CA GLY A 156 16.57 29.41 19.19
C GLY A 156 15.07 29.38 18.86
N LYS A 157 14.34 30.51 19.00
CA LYS A 157 12.89 30.62 18.77
C LYS A 157 12.53 31.46 17.54
N GLY A 158 13.49 31.97 16.79
CA GLY A 158 13.28 32.85 15.64
C GLY A 158 12.41 32.26 14.52
N LYS A 159 12.36 30.93 14.39
CA LYS A 159 11.50 30.25 13.39
C LYS A 159 10.01 30.49 13.63
N TRP A 160 9.61 30.82 14.88
CA TRP A 160 8.22 31.18 15.20
C TRP A 160 7.74 32.44 14.46
N THR A 161 8.64 33.35 14.10
CA THR A 161 8.29 34.51 13.26
C THR A 161 7.72 34.06 11.91
N ALA A 162 8.39 33.13 11.24
CA ALA A 162 7.92 32.59 9.96
C ALA A 162 6.62 31.79 10.12
N VAL A 163 6.48 31.06 11.22
CA VAL A 163 5.27 30.28 11.51
C VAL A 163 4.08 31.22 11.75
N PHE A 164 4.21 32.27 12.57
CA PHE A 164 3.11 33.22 12.79
C PHE A 164 2.72 33.95 11.50
N ASN A 165 3.65 34.32 10.64
CA ASN A 165 3.35 34.93 9.34
C ASN A 165 2.54 34.02 8.41
N GLN A 166 2.81 32.73 8.43
CA GLN A 166 2.21 31.73 7.54
C GLN A 166 1.04 30.96 8.19
N MET A 167 0.74 31.23 9.47
CA MET A 167 -0.23 30.47 10.25
C MET A 167 -1.65 30.66 9.72
N ILE A 168 -2.23 29.56 9.26
CA ILE A 168 -3.64 29.51 8.89
C ILE A 168 -4.49 29.34 10.13
N GLN A 169 -4.10 28.39 11.00
CA GLN A 169 -4.86 28.03 12.19
C GLN A 169 -3.95 27.49 13.30
N ILE A 170 -4.34 27.83 14.53
CA ILE A 170 -3.84 27.16 15.74
C ILE A 170 -5.02 26.68 16.57
N ARG A 171 -5.01 25.40 16.96
CA ARG A 171 -6.09 24.77 17.70
C ARG A 171 -5.61 23.53 18.45
N ARG A 172 -6.49 22.94 19.21
CA ARG A 172 -6.22 21.64 19.86
C ARG A 172 -6.50 20.49 18.89
N TRP A 173 -5.81 19.37 19.07
CA TRP A 173 -6.17 18.09 18.48
C TRP A 173 -7.56 17.69 18.99
N GLY A 174 -8.49 17.54 18.10
CA GLY A 174 -9.89 17.40 18.43
C GLY A 174 -10.47 16.03 18.09
N ILE A 175 -11.70 15.84 18.52
CA ILE A 175 -12.44 14.59 18.32
C ILE A 175 -12.66 14.27 16.85
N GLU A 176 -12.71 15.30 15.99
CA GLU A 176 -12.84 15.11 14.55
C GLU A 176 -11.64 14.38 13.95
N GLU A 177 -10.41 14.80 14.30
CA GLU A 177 -9.18 14.15 13.84
C GLU A 177 -9.07 12.73 14.38
N VAL A 178 -9.40 12.57 15.67
CA VAL A 178 -9.33 11.29 16.38
C VAL A 178 -10.21 10.20 15.74
N LEU A 179 -11.35 10.57 15.19
CA LEU A 179 -12.36 9.65 14.66
C LEU A 179 -12.47 9.66 13.13
N ARG A 180 -12.37 10.83 12.48
CA ARG A 180 -12.58 10.95 11.01
C ARG A 180 -11.40 10.48 10.20
N GLU A 181 -10.16 10.69 10.67
CA GLU A 181 -8.96 10.28 9.96
C GLU A 181 -8.88 8.75 9.75
N THR A 182 -9.56 7.98 10.58
CA THR A 182 -9.59 6.51 10.54
C THR A 182 -10.89 5.92 9.99
N GLY A 183 -11.88 6.75 9.67
CA GLY A 183 -13.20 6.30 9.23
C GLY A 183 -14.08 5.72 10.34
N MET A 184 -13.68 5.92 11.62
CA MET A 184 -14.33 5.28 12.76
C MET A 184 -15.76 5.75 12.99
N LEU A 185 -16.08 7.03 12.66
CA LEU A 185 -17.42 7.58 12.81
C LEU A 185 -18.44 6.85 11.93
N ASP A 186 -18.10 6.62 10.66
CA ASP A 186 -19.00 5.95 9.71
C ASP A 186 -19.16 4.48 10.10
N LEU A 187 -18.06 3.82 10.47
CA LEU A 187 -18.09 2.44 10.94
C LEU A 187 -18.99 2.28 12.19
N TRP A 188 -18.90 3.18 13.16
CA TRP A 188 -19.75 3.10 14.37
C TRP A 188 -21.23 3.31 14.06
N ARG A 189 -21.57 4.19 13.10
CA ARG A 189 -22.96 4.35 12.66
C ARG A 189 -23.50 3.07 12.01
N ASP A 190 -22.68 2.39 11.24
CA ASP A 190 -23.06 1.14 10.57
C ASP A 190 -23.16 -0.06 11.56
N MET A 191 -22.31 -0.09 12.58
CA MET A 191 -22.27 -1.19 13.56
C MET A 191 -23.33 -1.12 14.66
N LEU A 192 -23.91 0.06 14.93
CA LEU A 192 -24.87 0.24 16.00
C LEU A 192 -26.23 -0.36 15.69
N ASP A 193 -26.56 -1.47 16.36
CA ASP A 193 -27.91 -2.02 16.32
C ASP A 193 -28.86 -1.16 17.19
N PRO A 194 -29.91 -0.57 16.60
CA PRO A 194 -30.86 0.26 17.34
C PRO A 194 -31.68 -0.53 18.38
N VAL A 195 -31.70 -1.85 18.29
CA VAL A 195 -32.58 -2.72 19.10
C VAL A 195 -31.84 -3.33 20.30
N ASP A 196 -30.50 -3.52 20.25
CA ASP A 196 -29.75 -4.14 21.34
C ASP A 196 -29.13 -3.11 22.30
N PRO A 197 -29.71 -2.96 23.52
CA PRO A 197 -29.14 -2.03 24.52
C PRO A 197 -27.88 -2.58 25.20
N ARG A 198 -27.56 -3.89 25.08
CA ARG A 198 -26.40 -4.53 25.71
C ARG A 198 -25.22 -4.68 24.75
N GLN A 199 -25.38 -4.23 23.51
CA GLN A 199 -24.32 -4.29 22.51
C GLN A 199 -23.06 -3.62 23.04
N THR A 200 -21.93 -4.27 22.84
CA THR A 200 -20.60 -3.71 23.04
C THR A 200 -19.89 -3.62 21.69
N ILE A 201 -19.03 -2.63 21.54
CA ILE A 201 -18.25 -2.41 20.31
C ILE A 201 -16.76 -2.39 20.67
N ARG A 202 -16.00 -3.18 19.91
CA ARG A 202 -14.56 -3.27 20.05
C ARG A 202 -13.89 -2.20 19.19
N CYS A 203 -12.84 -1.57 19.72
CA CYS A 203 -12.00 -0.66 18.96
C CYS A 203 -10.58 -0.68 19.52
N GLN A 204 -9.65 -0.13 18.75
CA GLN A 204 -8.26 0.04 19.14
C GLN A 204 -8.00 1.52 19.42
N LEU A 205 -7.41 1.81 20.58
CA LEU A 205 -6.89 3.13 20.89
C LEU A 205 -5.41 3.18 20.49
N GLU A 206 -5.06 4.04 19.55
CA GLU A 206 -3.68 4.39 19.25
C GLU A 206 -3.33 5.68 19.99
N LEU A 207 -2.29 5.63 20.80
CA LEU A 207 -1.82 6.75 21.60
C LEU A 207 -0.70 7.49 20.88
N PHE A 208 -0.51 8.78 21.18
CA PHE A 208 0.69 9.47 20.73
C PHE A 208 1.93 8.78 21.28
N TYR A 209 2.84 8.39 20.38
CA TYR A 209 4.05 7.70 20.76
C TYR A 209 5.02 8.64 21.49
N ARG A 210 5.22 8.40 22.78
CA ARG A 210 6.12 9.18 23.64
C ARG A 210 7.46 8.46 23.75
N LYS A 211 8.59 9.13 23.50
CA LYS A 211 9.94 8.51 23.58
C LYS A 211 10.26 8.02 25.00
N ALA A 212 9.88 8.77 26.02
CA ALA A 212 10.17 8.43 27.41
C ALA A 212 9.19 7.36 27.92
N LYS A 213 9.71 6.24 28.42
CA LYS A 213 8.91 5.11 28.92
C LYS A 213 7.96 5.52 30.06
N ASN A 214 8.45 6.33 31.02
CA ASN A 214 7.62 6.82 32.12
C ASN A 214 6.40 7.63 31.65
N LYS A 215 6.54 8.37 30.55
CA LYS A 215 5.41 9.10 29.95
C LYS A 215 4.42 8.13 29.30
N ARG A 216 4.89 7.07 28.60
CA ARG A 216 3.99 6.04 28.04
C ARG A 216 3.20 5.33 29.13
N THR A 217 3.86 4.88 30.22
CA THR A 217 3.18 4.25 31.36
C THR A 217 2.12 5.18 31.99
N ARG A 218 2.38 6.48 32.04
CA ARG A 218 1.39 7.46 32.51
C ARG A 218 0.19 7.55 31.60
N SER A 219 0.41 7.62 30.26
CA SER A 219 -0.67 7.63 29.26
C SER A 219 -1.53 6.36 29.37
N GLU A 220 -0.90 5.18 29.56
CA GLU A 220 -1.60 3.90 29.78
C GLU A 220 -2.51 3.93 31.00
N GLN A 221 -1.99 4.45 32.13
CA GLN A 221 -2.77 4.56 33.38
C GLN A 221 -3.98 5.48 33.20
N GLN A 222 -3.80 6.62 32.54
CA GLN A 222 -4.88 7.57 32.29
C GLN A 222 -5.98 6.96 31.41
N VAL A 223 -5.59 6.32 30.30
CA VAL A 223 -6.54 5.66 29.40
C VAL A 223 -7.31 4.54 30.10
N ARG A 224 -6.64 3.73 30.93
CA ARG A 224 -7.29 2.68 31.75
C ARG A 224 -8.42 3.26 32.60
N VAL A 225 -8.12 4.30 33.37
CA VAL A 225 -9.12 4.97 34.24
C VAL A 225 -10.29 5.51 33.43
N LEU A 226 -10.04 6.13 32.28
CA LEU A 226 -11.10 6.72 31.45
C LEU A 226 -11.99 5.66 30.77
N VAL A 227 -11.41 4.53 30.36
CA VAL A 227 -12.18 3.40 29.81
C VAL A 227 -13.08 2.78 30.89
N GLU A 228 -12.54 2.53 32.07
CA GLU A 228 -13.29 1.98 33.21
C GLU A 228 -14.43 2.92 33.64
N ALA A 229 -14.22 4.26 33.61
CA ALA A 229 -15.22 5.25 34.00
C ALA A 229 -16.51 5.23 33.15
N ILE A 230 -16.44 4.72 31.92
CA ILE A 230 -17.61 4.55 31.04
C ILE A 230 -18.07 3.09 30.96
N SER A 231 -17.67 2.26 31.92
CA SER A 231 -17.95 0.81 31.94
C SER A 231 -17.41 0.06 30.70
N GLY A 232 -16.37 0.57 30.07
CA GLY A 232 -15.58 -0.12 29.09
C GLY A 232 -14.55 -1.05 29.74
N ARG A 233 -13.90 -1.89 28.94
CA ARG A 233 -12.83 -2.80 29.41
C ARG A 233 -11.68 -2.86 28.41
N LEU A 234 -10.46 -3.09 28.92
CA LEU A 234 -9.31 -3.42 28.08
C LEU A 234 -9.40 -4.91 27.67
N LEU A 235 -9.06 -5.22 26.43
CA LEU A 235 -9.07 -6.59 25.89
C LEU A 235 -7.70 -7.27 25.96
N GLY A 236 -6.68 -6.59 26.44
CA GLY A 236 -5.31 -7.11 26.58
C GLY A 236 -4.38 -6.03 27.13
N ASP A 237 -3.09 -6.29 27.02
CA ASP A 237 -2.06 -5.35 27.43
C ASP A 237 -1.80 -4.28 26.35
N PHE A 238 -1.15 -3.18 26.75
CA PHE A 238 -0.66 -2.19 25.81
C PHE A 238 0.49 -2.76 24.98
N ILE A 239 0.46 -2.47 23.68
CA ILE A 239 1.57 -2.77 22.77
C ILE A 239 2.45 -1.53 22.63
N ASP A 240 3.77 -1.73 22.57
CA ASP A 240 4.79 -0.69 22.38
C ASP A 240 5.77 -1.16 21.29
N MET A 241 5.69 -0.53 20.11
CA MET A 241 6.57 -0.79 18.97
C MET A 241 7.30 0.49 18.55
N PRO A 242 8.49 0.75 19.09
CA PRO A 242 9.25 1.97 18.82
C PRO A 242 9.64 2.11 17.34
N GLU A 243 9.83 1.00 16.63
CA GLU A 243 10.26 0.95 15.25
C GLU A 243 9.30 1.65 14.29
N ILE A 244 8.02 1.63 14.63
CA ILE A 244 6.95 2.24 13.84
C ILE A 244 6.17 3.31 14.62
N ALA A 245 6.74 3.78 15.73
CA ALA A 245 6.11 4.73 16.65
C ALA A 245 4.66 4.34 16.99
N PHE A 246 4.44 3.07 17.36
CA PHE A 246 3.12 2.52 17.63
C PHE A 246 2.97 2.18 19.11
N HIS A 247 2.00 2.80 19.78
CA HIS A 247 1.62 2.57 21.15
C HIS A 247 0.10 2.50 21.23
N ALA A 248 -0.46 1.35 21.60
CA ALA A 248 -1.89 1.11 21.48
C ALA A 248 -2.42 0.08 22.48
N VAL A 249 -3.75 0.07 22.64
CA VAL A 249 -4.49 -0.95 23.38
C VAL A 249 -5.81 -1.26 22.69
N LYS A 250 -6.25 -2.49 22.73
CA LYS A 250 -7.60 -2.88 22.30
C LYS A 250 -8.58 -2.73 23.46
N ILE A 251 -9.74 -2.19 23.17
CA ILE A 251 -10.80 -1.95 24.18
C ILE A 251 -12.16 -2.38 23.66
N GLU A 252 -13.07 -2.59 24.59
CA GLU A 252 -14.48 -2.80 24.33
C GLU A 252 -15.30 -1.73 25.07
N LEU A 253 -16.19 -1.06 24.34
CA LEU A 253 -17.02 0.04 24.83
C LEU A 253 -18.50 -0.33 24.77
N PRO A 254 -19.34 0.10 25.76
CA PRO A 254 -20.79 0.02 25.63
C PRO A 254 -21.29 0.82 24.43
N ALA A 255 -22.15 0.23 23.59
CA ALA A 255 -22.74 0.93 22.45
C ALA A 255 -23.52 2.19 22.86
N GLN A 256 -24.06 2.23 24.08
CA GLN A 256 -24.73 3.41 24.62
C GLN A 256 -23.81 4.63 24.69
N SER A 257 -22.54 4.46 25.11
CA SER A 257 -21.56 5.56 25.16
C SER A 257 -21.24 6.09 23.76
N ILE A 258 -21.21 5.20 22.78
CA ILE A 258 -20.97 5.57 21.37
C ILE A 258 -22.21 6.30 20.79
N ARG A 259 -23.43 5.82 21.06
CA ARG A 259 -24.69 6.52 20.67
C ARG A 259 -24.76 7.92 21.26
N GLN A 260 -24.40 8.07 22.55
CA GLN A 260 -24.34 9.38 23.20
C GLN A 260 -23.35 10.30 22.50
N LEU A 261 -22.13 9.82 22.21
CA LEU A 261 -21.12 10.56 21.49
C LEU A 261 -21.62 11.04 20.11
N LEU A 262 -22.19 10.13 19.31
CA LEU A 262 -22.70 10.47 17.97
C LEU A 262 -23.81 11.53 18.04
N ALA A 263 -24.73 11.43 19.00
CA ALA A 263 -25.78 12.42 19.22
C ALA A 263 -25.20 13.78 19.65
N GLU A 264 -24.15 13.80 20.46
CA GLU A 264 -23.45 15.01 20.89
C GLU A 264 -22.69 15.65 19.71
N LEU A 265 -22.05 14.85 18.84
CA LEU A 265 -21.35 15.33 17.65
C LEU A 265 -22.29 15.95 16.61
N ASP A 266 -23.48 15.40 16.41
CA ASP A 266 -24.50 15.96 15.52
C ASP A 266 -24.98 17.34 15.99
N ASN A 267 -24.82 17.64 17.28
CA ASN A 267 -25.14 18.94 17.91
C ASN A 267 -23.93 19.91 18.04
N GLY A 268 -22.75 19.52 17.53
CA GLY A 268 -21.52 20.33 17.51
C GLY A 268 -20.35 19.65 18.24
N ALA A 269 -19.25 19.45 17.54
CA ALA A 269 -18.11 18.61 17.93
C ALA A 269 -17.47 18.90 19.31
N ASP A 270 -17.60 20.14 19.83
CA ASP A 270 -16.97 20.54 21.09
C ASP A 270 -17.83 20.21 22.35
N LYS A 271 -18.97 19.55 22.19
CA LYS A 271 -19.96 19.37 23.27
C LYS A 271 -19.96 17.97 23.90
N THR A 272 -19.05 17.05 23.55
CA THR A 272 -19.07 15.74 24.18
C THR A 272 -18.81 15.84 25.70
N THR A 273 -19.57 15.07 26.45
CA THR A 273 -19.43 14.99 27.92
C THR A 273 -18.53 13.84 28.36
N ILE A 274 -18.24 12.89 27.45
CA ILE A 274 -17.46 11.67 27.72
C ILE A 274 -15.98 12.01 27.69
N GLN A 275 -15.30 11.93 28.85
CA GLN A 275 -13.88 12.29 28.98
C GLN A 275 -12.92 11.45 28.14
N LEU A 276 -13.23 10.17 27.90
CA LEU A 276 -12.40 9.30 27.05
C LEU A 276 -12.20 9.90 25.64
N PHE A 277 -13.24 10.47 25.04
CA PHE A 277 -13.17 11.07 23.71
C PHE A 277 -12.51 12.47 23.71
N LYS A 278 -12.25 13.03 24.88
CA LYS A 278 -11.48 14.26 25.06
C LYS A 278 -10.03 14.00 25.50
N CYS A 279 -9.63 12.75 25.64
CA CYS A 279 -8.31 12.39 26.14
C CYS A 279 -7.23 12.76 25.13
N HIS A 280 -6.31 13.63 25.52
CA HIS A 280 -5.23 14.14 24.66
C HIS A 280 -4.10 13.14 24.44
N GLU A 281 -4.07 12.04 25.17
CA GLU A 281 -3.12 10.97 24.95
C GLU A 281 -3.52 10.10 23.73
N ILE A 282 -4.80 10.15 23.32
CA ILE A 282 -5.33 9.37 22.22
C ILE A 282 -5.10 10.09 20.89
N MET A 283 -4.34 9.47 20.01
CA MET A 283 -4.13 9.93 18.66
C MET A 283 -5.30 9.52 17.75
N TYR A 284 -5.70 8.24 17.82
CA TYR A 284 -6.79 7.71 16.99
C TYR A 284 -7.60 6.64 17.70
N PHE A 285 -8.90 6.60 17.41
CA PHE A 285 -9.70 5.39 17.50
C PHE A 285 -9.62 4.68 16.15
N ARG A 286 -9.33 3.39 16.19
CA ARG A 286 -9.27 2.55 14.98
C ARG A 286 -10.23 1.37 15.10
N PRO A 287 -10.77 0.87 13.98
CA PRO A 287 -11.48 -0.40 14.00
C PRO A 287 -10.57 -1.52 14.53
N THR A 288 -11.11 -2.43 15.32
CA THR A 288 -10.51 -3.74 15.54
C THR A 288 -11.31 -4.74 14.72
N GLY A 289 -10.97 -4.87 13.47
CA GLY A 289 -11.50 -5.93 12.67
C GLY A 289 -10.73 -7.23 12.87
N GLN A 290 -11.19 -8.25 12.22
CA GLN A 290 -10.50 -9.51 12.09
C GLN A 290 -9.88 -9.63 10.72
N SER A 291 -8.69 -10.20 10.68
CA SER A 291 -8.10 -10.68 9.45
C SER A 291 -8.85 -11.95 9.06
N LEU A 292 -9.88 -11.79 8.25
CA LEU A 292 -10.74 -12.91 7.86
C LEU A 292 -10.29 -13.45 6.50
N ALA A 293 -9.88 -14.72 6.49
CA ALA A 293 -9.82 -15.51 5.28
C ALA A 293 -11.15 -16.25 5.14
N VAL A 294 -12.10 -15.65 4.44
CA VAL A 294 -13.41 -16.29 4.21
C VAL A 294 -13.30 -17.21 3.00
N MET A 295 -13.40 -18.52 3.23
CA MET A 295 -13.48 -19.52 2.17
C MET A 295 -14.90 -20.10 2.14
N VAL A 296 -15.34 -20.45 0.93
CA VAL A 296 -16.62 -21.13 0.76
C VAL A 296 -16.55 -22.53 1.38
N ASP A 297 -17.57 -22.94 2.11
CA ASP A 297 -17.64 -24.29 2.64
C ASP A 297 -18.09 -25.28 1.56
N GLY A 298 -17.58 -26.51 1.62
CA GLY A 298 -17.94 -27.59 0.69
C GLY A 298 -16.80 -28.58 0.47
N GLU A 299 -17.12 -29.60 -0.30
CA GLU A 299 -16.20 -30.66 -0.69
C GLU A 299 -15.57 -30.35 -2.04
N GLY A 300 -14.30 -30.66 -2.20
CA GLY A 300 -13.57 -30.57 -3.45
C GLY A 300 -13.83 -31.77 -4.37
N ILE A 301 -13.10 -31.81 -5.45
CA ILE A 301 -13.13 -32.90 -6.46
C ILE A 301 -11.81 -33.63 -6.36
N GLU A 302 -11.84 -34.97 -6.23
CA GLU A 302 -10.62 -35.77 -6.27
C GLU A 302 -9.92 -35.61 -7.63
N THR A 303 -8.62 -35.35 -7.57
CA THR A 303 -7.77 -35.10 -8.76
C THR A 303 -6.55 -36.00 -8.69
N GLU A 304 -6.26 -36.68 -9.80
CA GLU A 304 -5.04 -37.47 -9.92
C GLU A 304 -3.80 -36.57 -10.06
N ILE A 305 -2.71 -36.99 -9.47
CA ILE A 305 -1.44 -36.28 -9.47
C ILE A 305 -0.61 -36.77 -10.63
N ALA A 306 -0.20 -35.90 -11.54
CA ALA A 306 0.88 -36.21 -12.45
C ALA A 306 2.21 -36.24 -11.66
N GLU A 307 3.03 -37.27 -11.88
CA GLU A 307 4.38 -37.30 -11.32
C GLU A 307 5.17 -36.06 -11.73
N GLY A 308 5.53 -35.22 -10.79
CA GLY A 308 6.31 -34.01 -10.98
C GLY A 308 7.73 -34.12 -10.44
N GLU A 309 8.62 -33.26 -10.90
CA GLU A 309 9.97 -33.12 -10.33
C GLU A 309 9.89 -32.82 -8.80
N GLY A 310 10.73 -33.53 -8.02
CA GLY A 310 10.88 -33.29 -6.61
C GLY A 310 11.45 -31.91 -6.28
N THR A 311 11.44 -31.56 -5.01
CA THR A 311 12.15 -30.38 -4.49
C THR A 311 13.64 -30.61 -4.41
N THR A 312 14.42 -29.54 -4.46
CA THR A 312 15.88 -29.56 -4.34
C THR A 312 16.31 -28.97 -2.99
N ASP A 313 17.51 -29.31 -2.53
CA ASP A 313 18.13 -28.75 -1.31
C ASP A 313 18.65 -27.29 -1.54
N LEU A 314 17.95 -26.52 -2.31
CA LEU A 314 18.26 -25.10 -2.54
C LEU A 314 17.70 -24.23 -1.44
N PRO A 315 18.32 -23.05 -1.15
CA PRO A 315 17.82 -22.12 -0.14
C PRO A 315 16.37 -21.72 -0.37
N ILE A 316 15.61 -21.56 0.71
CA ILE A 316 14.19 -21.14 0.68
C ILE A 316 14.11 -19.64 0.41
N VAL A 317 13.43 -19.24 -0.65
CA VAL A 317 13.37 -17.84 -1.08
C VAL A 317 11.98 -17.21 -0.98
N ALA A 318 10.95 -18.03 -0.83
CA ALA A 318 9.57 -17.59 -0.69
C ALA A 318 8.97 -18.06 0.63
N ALA A 319 8.17 -17.20 1.25
CA ALA A 319 7.46 -17.49 2.48
C ALA A 319 5.97 -17.14 2.37
N ILE A 320 5.14 -17.78 3.18
CA ILE A 320 3.71 -17.53 3.32
C ILE A 320 3.40 -17.27 4.79
N LEU A 321 2.77 -16.14 5.08
CA LEU A 321 2.17 -15.79 6.38
C LEU A 321 0.65 -15.85 6.22
N ASP A 322 0.03 -16.92 6.71
CA ASP A 322 -1.39 -17.22 6.48
C ASP A 322 -1.95 -18.14 7.59
N GLY A 323 -3.08 -18.80 7.37
CA GLY A 323 -3.52 -19.94 8.16
C GLY A 323 -2.64 -21.17 7.93
N ALA A 324 -2.86 -22.21 8.75
CA ALA A 324 -2.11 -23.45 8.62
C ALA A 324 -2.50 -24.22 7.34
N PRO A 325 -1.54 -24.69 6.51
CA PRO A 325 -1.84 -25.55 5.37
C PRO A 325 -1.99 -27.02 5.80
N ASN A 326 -2.67 -27.82 4.98
CA ASN A 326 -2.66 -29.28 5.11
C ASN A 326 -1.34 -29.85 4.57
N MET A 327 -0.39 -30.11 5.46
CA MET A 327 0.95 -30.62 5.13
C MET A 327 0.94 -32.04 4.55
N GLN A 328 -0.14 -32.81 4.75
CA GLN A 328 -0.28 -34.17 4.22
C GLN A 328 -0.95 -34.21 2.86
N HIS A 329 -1.47 -33.06 2.38
CA HIS A 329 -2.09 -32.99 1.06
C HIS A 329 -1.10 -33.39 -0.01
N SER A 330 -1.47 -34.31 -0.89
CA SER A 330 -0.57 -34.96 -1.84
C SER A 330 0.15 -33.97 -2.79
N PHE A 331 -0.48 -32.84 -3.09
CA PHE A 331 0.15 -31.77 -3.90
C PHE A 331 1.13 -30.91 -3.10
N LEU A 332 1.08 -30.91 -1.77
CA LEU A 332 1.91 -30.08 -0.90
C LEU A 332 2.97 -30.85 -0.11
N GLN A 333 2.82 -32.18 -0.06
CA GLN A 333 3.76 -33.05 0.64
C GLN A 333 5.20 -32.86 0.10
N ASN A 334 6.17 -32.67 1.03
CA ASN A 334 7.58 -32.42 0.72
C ASN A 334 7.85 -31.13 -0.08
N ARG A 335 6.91 -30.17 -0.11
CA ARG A 335 7.08 -28.89 -0.80
C ARG A 335 7.08 -27.69 0.12
N LEU A 336 6.72 -27.89 1.38
CA LEU A 336 6.60 -26.85 2.38
C LEU A 336 7.52 -27.13 3.57
N LEU A 337 8.08 -26.06 4.15
CA LEU A 337 8.70 -26.05 5.47
C LEU A 337 7.75 -25.32 6.43
N LEU A 338 7.08 -26.06 7.31
CA LEU A 338 6.20 -25.49 8.33
C LEU A 338 7.00 -25.12 9.58
N ASP A 339 6.99 -23.85 9.98
CA ASP A 339 7.51 -23.34 11.25
C ASP A 339 6.35 -22.82 12.10
N ASP A 340 5.95 -23.59 13.12
CA ASP A 340 4.76 -23.30 13.95
C ASP A 340 5.10 -23.40 15.45
N PRO A 341 5.94 -22.50 16.02
CA PRO A 341 6.28 -22.50 17.43
C PRO A 341 5.10 -22.22 18.37
N ASP A 342 4.04 -21.58 17.89
CA ASP A 342 2.82 -21.30 18.66
C ASP A 342 1.82 -22.48 18.60
N ASN A 343 2.17 -23.55 17.86
CA ASN A 343 1.35 -24.76 17.69
C ASN A 343 -0.07 -24.49 17.17
N LEU A 344 -0.22 -23.48 16.31
CA LEU A 344 -1.52 -23.06 15.78
C LEU A 344 -2.14 -24.13 14.87
N ALA A 345 -1.33 -24.86 14.13
CA ALA A 345 -1.80 -25.92 13.22
C ALA A 345 -2.56 -27.03 13.93
N SER A 346 -2.29 -27.26 15.24
CA SER A 346 -2.99 -28.25 16.04
C SER A 346 -4.41 -27.84 16.46
N LEU A 347 -4.75 -26.55 16.35
CA LEU A 347 -6.06 -26.01 16.72
C LEU A 347 -7.13 -26.25 15.64
N TYR A 348 -6.69 -26.59 14.42
CA TYR A 348 -7.56 -26.82 13.26
C TYR A 348 -8.14 -28.23 13.29
N GLN A 349 -9.41 -28.33 12.98
CA GLN A 349 -10.08 -29.60 12.66
C GLN A 349 -9.86 -29.97 11.17
N PRO A 350 -10.10 -31.24 10.80
CA PRO A 350 -10.09 -31.62 9.37
C PRO A 350 -11.06 -30.75 8.55
N GLY A 351 -10.60 -30.28 7.40
CA GLY A 351 -11.37 -29.42 6.52
C GLY A 351 -11.39 -27.93 6.90
N GLU A 352 -10.64 -27.48 7.91
CA GLU A 352 -10.55 -26.07 8.28
C GLU A 352 -9.31 -25.36 7.72
N LYS A 353 -8.31 -26.12 7.25
CA LYS A 353 -7.05 -25.57 6.70
C LYS A 353 -7.19 -25.11 5.23
N LYS A 354 -8.34 -24.56 4.87
CA LYS A 354 -8.71 -24.28 3.46
C LYS A 354 -7.86 -23.17 2.86
N HIS A 355 -7.79 -22.00 3.52
CA HIS A 355 -7.10 -20.84 2.96
C HIS A 355 -5.59 -21.04 2.89
N GLY A 356 -4.95 -21.47 3.95
CA GLY A 356 -3.51 -21.77 3.95
C GLY A 356 -3.12 -22.84 2.92
N THR A 357 -3.95 -23.89 2.75
CA THR A 357 -3.75 -24.93 1.73
C THR A 357 -3.88 -24.37 0.30
N ALA A 358 -4.90 -23.55 0.04
CA ALA A 358 -5.12 -22.93 -1.27
C ALA A 358 -3.99 -21.97 -1.65
N MET A 359 -3.56 -21.11 -0.71
CA MET A 359 -2.46 -20.18 -0.93
C MET A 359 -1.13 -20.90 -1.17
N ALA A 360 -0.83 -21.93 -0.37
CA ALA A 360 0.35 -22.78 -0.56
C ALA A 360 0.33 -23.47 -1.94
N SER A 361 -0.85 -23.97 -2.36
CA SER A 361 -1.05 -24.57 -3.69
C SER A 361 -0.72 -23.58 -4.81
N LEU A 362 -1.26 -22.36 -4.76
CA LEU A 362 -1.02 -21.35 -5.80
C LEU A 362 0.44 -20.89 -5.83
N VAL A 363 1.09 -20.74 -4.69
CA VAL A 363 2.52 -20.38 -4.66
C VAL A 363 3.37 -21.51 -5.24
N VAL A 364 3.11 -22.76 -4.84
CA VAL A 364 3.91 -23.94 -5.28
C VAL A 364 3.61 -24.31 -6.75
N HIS A 365 2.33 -24.43 -7.11
CA HIS A 365 1.91 -25.01 -8.38
C HIS A 365 1.41 -23.96 -9.41
N GLY A 366 0.93 -22.80 -8.95
CA GLY A 366 0.13 -21.88 -9.76
C GLY A 366 -1.33 -22.36 -9.87
N ASP A 367 -2.04 -21.89 -10.89
CA ASP A 367 -3.37 -22.42 -11.23
C ASP A 367 -3.22 -23.85 -11.76
N MET A 368 -3.70 -24.84 -11.03
CA MET A 368 -3.56 -26.25 -11.38
C MET A 368 -4.39 -26.66 -12.61
N GLU A 369 -5.23 -25.80 -13.13
CA GLU A 369 -5.91 -25.98 -14.43
C GLU A 369 -5.01 -25.59 -15.60
N ASP A 370 -3.96 -24.81 -15.38
CA ASP A 370 -2.96 -24.48 -16.40
C ASP A 370 -1.98 -25.64 -16.62
N SER A 371 -2.14 -26.33 -17.73
CA SER A 371 -1.29 -27.48 -18.12
C SER A 371 0.20 -27.13 -18.32
N GLN A 372 0.52 -25.86 -18.49
CA GLN A 372 1.91 -25.38 -18.66
C GLN A 372 2.59 -25.04 -17.33
N SER A 373 1.81 -24.88 -16.26
CA SER A 373 2.35 -24.58 -14.94
C SER A 373 3.18 -25.76 -14.39
N ARG A 374 4.34 -25.48 -13.83
CA ARG A 374 5.23 -26.45 -13.20
C ARG A 374 5.47 -26.05 -11.75
N PRO A 375 5.52 -26.98 -10.80
CA PRO A 375 5.77 -26.66 -9.39
C PRO A 375 7.11 -25.97 -9.19
N LEU A 376 7.21 -25.10 -8.19
CA LEU A 376 8.49 -24.52 -7.76
C LEU A 376 9.45 -25.65 -7.34
N ARG A 377 10.73 -25.50 -7.64
CA ARG A 377 11.79 -26.45 -7.29
C ARG A 377 12.24 -26.33 -5.83
N ARG A 378 12.13 -25.11 -5.24
CA ARG A 378 12.51 -24.82 -3.85
C ARG A 378 11.35 -25.08 -2.90
N LEU A 379 11.67 -25.45 -1.67
CA LEU A 379 10.69 -25.47 -0.61
C LEU A 379 10.14 -24.05 -0.39
N VAL A 380 8.90 -23.95 0.06
CA VAL A 380 8.27 -22.71 0.51
C VAL A 380 8.13 -22.73 2.02
N TYR A 381 8.63 -21.70 2.70
CA TYR A 381 8.45 -21.54 4.15
C TYR A 381 7.03 -21.12 4.45
N VAL A 382 6.40 -21.76 5.43
CA VAL A 382 5.05 -21.41 5.90
C VAL A 382 5.05 -21.17 7.39
N ARG A 383 4.58 -20.00 7.78
CA ARG A 383 4.37 -19.62 9.17
C ARG A 383 2.89 -19.33 9.41
N PRO A 384 2.16 -20.21 10.13
CA PRO A 384 0.80 -19.89 10.54
C PRO A 384 0.76 -18.64 11.43
N VAL A 385 -0.13 -17.71 11.12
CA VAL A 385 -0.36 -16.46 11.88
C VAL A 385 -1.83 -16.32 12.29
N MET A 386 -2.70 -17.21 11.80
CA MET A 386 -4.12 -17.30 12.15
C MET A 386 -4.45 -18.62 12.83
N GLN A 387 -5.59 -18.67 13.47
CA GLN A 387 -6.16 -19.87 14.11
C GLN A 387 -7.68 -19.87 13.91
N PRO A 388 -8.36 -21.04 14.05
CA PRO A 388 -9.82 -21.10 14.00
C PRO A 388 -10.45 -20.34 15.16
N ASP A 389 -11.49 -19.55 14.90
CA ASP A 389 -12.24 -18.85 15.94
C ASP A 389 -13.11 -19.83 16.77
N PRO A 390 -12.82 -19.98 18.07
CA PRO A 390 -13.58 -20.88 18.92
C PRO A 390 -15.06 -20.46 19.14
N HIS A 391 -15.40 -19.21 18.79
CA HIS A 391 -16.74 -18.64 18.96
C HIS A 391 -17.59 -18.68 17.67
N SER A 392 -17.02 -19.08 16.55
CA SER A 392 -17.75 -19.27 15.29
C SER A 392 -18.40 -20.67 15.21
N ASP A 393 -19.23 -20.88 14.19
CA ASP A 393 -20.01 -22.11 14.04
C ASP A 393 -19.14 -23.38 14.05
N PRO A 394 -19.43 -24.37 14.92
CA PRO A 394 -18.71 -25.63 14.94
C PRO A 394 -18.76 -26.34 13.58
N GLY A 395 -17.58 -26.74 13.08
CA GLY A 395 -17.44 -27.44 11.80
C GLY A 395 -17.12 -26.55 10.60
N ASN A 396 -17.21 -25.21 10.75
CA ASN A 396 -16.74 -24.23 9.77
C ASN A 396 -16.26 -22.97 10.47
N ARG A 397 -15.27 -23.15 11.38
CA ARG A 397 -14.71 -22.03 12.14
C ARG A 397 -13.90 -21.12 11.24
N VAL A 398 -14.16 -19.83 11.35
CA VAL A 398 -13.45 -18.80 10.58
C VAL A 398 -12.03 -18.64 11.12
N GLU A 399 -11.05 -18.54 10.24
CA GLU A 399 -9.67 -18.24 10.63
C GLU A 399 -9.55 -16.78 11.09
N HIS A 400 -8.94 -16.56 12.25
CA HIS A 400 -8.78 -15.26 12.87
C HIS A 400 -7.47 -15.12 13.65
N ILE A 401 -7.13 -13.89 14.04
CA ILE A 401 -6.14 -13.58 15.06
C ILE A 401 -6.90 -13.28 16.35
N PRO A 402 -6.53 -13.86 17.53
CA PRO A 402 -7.26 -13.64 18.78
C PRO A 402 -7.51 -12.16 19.08
N ASP A 403 -8.67 -11.85 19.63
CA ASP A 403 -9.12 -10.46 19.85
C ASP A 403 -8.22 -9.66 20.80
N ASN A 404 -7.50 -10.33 21.68
CA ASN A 404 -6.55 -9.72 22.62
C ASN A 404 -5.13 -9.59 22.06
N GLU A 405 -4.87 -10.06 20.85
CA GLU A 405 -3.57 -9.96 20.18
C GLU A 405 -3.61 -8.93 19.05
N PHE A 406 -2.45 -8.30 18.77
CA PHE A 406 -2.30 -7.39 17.68
C PHE A 406 -1.75 -8.11 16.43
N PHE A 407 -2.28 -7.78 15.25
CA PHE A 407 -1.78 -8.28 13.96
C PHE A 407 -0.29 -7.95 13.81
N GLU A 408 0.04 -6.74 14.20
CA GLU A 408 1.39 -6.19 14.14
C GLU A 408 2.38 -7.05 14.95
N ASP A 409 2.00 -7.48 16.14
CA ASP A 409 2.88 -8.33 16.97
C ASP A 409 3.10 -9.71 16.37
N ARG A 410 2.02 -10.35 15.90
CA ARG A 410 2.10 -11.67 15.25
C ARG A 410 3.03 -11.65 14.02
N ILE A 411 2.87 -10.66 13.15
CA ILE A 411 3.68 -10.53 11.95
C ILE A 411 5.14 -10.17 12.30
N LEU A 412 5.35 -9.28 13.27
CA LEU A 412 6.70 -8.93 13.72
C LEU A 412 7.46 -10.14 14.26
N ARG A 413 6.82 -10.93 15.13
CA ARG A 413 7.42 -12.17 15.68
C ARG A 413 7.72 -13.20 14.59
N ALA A 414 6.79 -13.39 13.64
CA ALA A 414 6.97 -14.30 12.52
C ALA A 414 8.19 -13.93 11.67
N VAL A 415 8.33 -12.65 11.31
CA VAL A 415 9.42 -12.18 10.46
C VAL A 415 10.75 -12.16 11.20
N ARG A 416 10.78 -11.74 12.49
CA ARG A 416 12.00 -11.80 13.31
C ARG A 416 12.52 -13.23 13.45
N ARG A 417 11.67 -14.19 13.72
CA ARG A 417 12.06 -15.59 13.80
C ARG A 417 12.64 -16.12 12.49
N MET A 418 12.11 -15.66 11.37
CA MET A 418 12.59 -16.03 10.05
C MET A 418 14.05 -15.54 9.82
N PHE A 419 14.36 -14.30 10.19
CA PHE A 419 15.63 -13.63 9.87
C PHE A 419 16.61 -13.50 11.04
N ASP A 420 16.12 -13.27 12.27
CA ASP A 420 16.96 -13.08 13.46
C ASP A 420 17.02 -14.33 14.35
N GLY A 421 16.06 -15.25 14.23
CA GLY A 421 15.85 -16.36 15.13
C GLY A 421 15.09 -15.94 16.39
N GLU A 422 15.00 -16.82 17.38
CA GLU A 422 14.28 -16.58 18.63
C GLU A 422 14.98 -17.25 19.81
N GLY A 423 15.49 -16.48 20.76
CA GLY A 423 16.24 -16.99 21.90
C GLY A 423 17.48 -17.79 21.47
N THR A 424 17.46 -19.10 21.66
CA THR A 424 18.55 -20.02 21.22
C THR A 424 18.28 -20.66 19.85
N VAL A 425 17.11 -20.40 19.27
CA VAL A 425 16.73 -20.95 17.96
C VAL A 425 17.30 -20.05 16.86
N PRO A 426 18.11 -20.59 15.92
CA PRO A 426 18.70 -19.81 14.85
C PRO A 426 17.64 -19.31 13.86
N PRO A 427 17.98 -18.37 12.96
CA PRO A 427 17.12 -17.94 11.86
C PRO A 427 16.58 -19.13 11.06
N GLN A 428 15.26 -19.18 10.85
CA GLN A 428 14.61 -20.34 10.24
C GLN A 428 14.59 -20.31 8.72
N ALA A 429 14.61 -19.11 8.10
CA ALA A 429 14.64 -18.96 6.65
C ALA A 429 15.30 -17.63 6.24
N PRO A 430 16.61 -17.43 6.49
CA PRO A 430 17.31 -16.16 6.28
C PRO A 430 17.45 -15.79 4.80
N ASP A 431 17.27 -16.74 3.89
CA ASP A 431 17.38 -16.54 2.45
C ASP A 431 16.05 -16.12 1.79
N VAL A 432 14.97 -15.99 2.53
CA VAL A 432 13.70 -15.49 2.00
C VAL A 432 13.85 -14.08 1.44
N ARG A 433 13.35 -13.87 0.23
CA ARG A 433 13.35 -12.57 -0.48
C ARG A 433 11.96 -12.08 -0.79
N VAL A 434 10.96 -12.96 -0.76
CA VAL A 434 9.55 -12.60 -0.97
C VAL A 434 8.65 -13.28 0.05
N ILE A 435 7.69 -12.53 0.59
CA ILE A 435 6.69 -13.01 1.55
C ILE A 435 5.29 -12.76 0.97
N ASN A 436 4.49 -13.83 0.88
CA ASN A 436 3.07 -13.74 0.60
C ASN A 436 2.31 -13.32 1.86
N LEU A 437 1.44 -12.31 1.74
CA LEU A 437 0.50 -11.89 2.75
C LEU A 437 -0.88 -11.72 2.11
N SER A 438 -1.60 -12.84 2.00
CA SER A 438 -2.93 -12.90 1.37
C SER A 438 -4.08 -12.63 2.33
N ILE A 439 -3.79 -12.01 3.47
CA ILE A 439 -4.73 -11.64 4.51
C ILE A 439 -4.82 -10.13 4.68
N CYS A 440 -6.00 -9.63 4.99
CA CYS A 440 -6.25 -8.21 5.21
C CYS A 440 -7.40 -8.00 6.21
N ASP A 441 -7.54 -6.80 6.73
CA ASP A 441 -8.60 -6.44 7.67
C ASP A 441 -9.78 -5.78 6.92
N PRO A 442 -10.91 -6.45 6.77
CA PRO A 442 -12.07 -5.94 6.03
C PRO A 442 -12.70 -4.70 6.67
N THR A 443 -12.45 -4.43 7.94
CA THR A 443 -12.98 -3.26 8.65
C THR A 443 -12.04 -2.06 8.57
N ARG A 444 -10.86 -2.20 7.94
CA ARG A 444 -9.87 -1.13 7.79
C ARG A 444 -9.63 -0.77 6.31
N PRO A 445 -10.63 -0.22 5.60
CA PRO A 445 -10.39 0.38 4.31
C PRO A 445 -9.42 1.56 4.46
N PHE A 446 -8.48 1.69 3.54
CA PHE A 446 -7.52 2.78 3.57
C PHE A 446 -8.23 4.12 3.31
N VAL A 447 -8.08 5.09 4.21
CA VAL A 447 -8.69 6.42 4.11
C VAL A 447 -7.63 7.49 3.79
N ARG A 448 -6.69 7.74 4.69
CA ARG A 448 -5.69 8.83 4.55
C ARG A 448 -4.30 8.47 5.05
N THR A 449 -4.20 7.89 6.25
CA THR A 449 -2.93 7.61 6.92
C THR A 449 -2.63 6.12 6.92
N PRO A 450 -1.36 5.70 6.72
CA PRO A 450 -1.02 4.28 6.79
C PRO A 450 -1.38 3.68 8.15
N SER A 451 -1.96 2.49 8.12
CA SER A 451 -2.27 1.73 9.33
C SER A 451 -0.99 1.30 10.05
N PRO A 452 -1.04 0.98 11.35
CA PRO A 452 0.11 0.39 12.04
C PRO A 452 0.64 -0.87 11.35
N TRP A 453 -0.25 -1.68 10.81
CA TRP A 453 0.14 -2.88 10.07
C TRP A 453 0.91 -2.55 8.76
N ALA A 454 0.43 -1.59 7.98
CA ALA A 454 1.17 -1.13 6.79
C ALA A 454 2.53 -0.51 7.16
N ARG A 455 2.58 0.30 8.25
CA ARG A 455 3.84 0.85 8.78
C ARG A 455 4.83 -0.25 9.17
N LEU A 456 4.34 -1.33 9.77
CA LEU A 456 5.16 -2.48 10.11
C LEU A 456 5.73 -3.16 8.87
N LEU A 457 4.90 -3.43 7.85
CA LEU A 457 5.39 -4.03 6.60
C LEU A 457 6.46 -3.17 5.92
N ASP A 458 6.27 -1.85 5.92
CA ASP A 458 7.22 -0.91 5.34
C ASP A 458 8.56 -0.93 6.07
N TRP A 459 8.53 -0.97 7.40
CA TRP A 459 9.73 -1.07 8.21
C TRP A 459 10.43 -2.43 8.05
N LEU A 460 9.68 -3.54 8.05
CA LEU A 460 10.22 -4.89 7.84
C LEU A 460 10.87 -5.04 6.47
N ALA A 461 10.21 -4.55 5.41
CA ALA A 461 10.76 -4.57 4.05
C ALA A 461 12.07 -3.78 3.96
N TRP A 462 12.13 -2.62 4.62
CA TRP A 462 13.34 -1.81 4.72
C TRP A 462 14.43 -2.51 5.52
N LYS A 463 14.12 -3.03 6.71
CA LYS A 463 15.10 -3.62 7.62
C LYS A 463 15.70 -4.92 7.08
N TYR A 464 14.87 -5.84 6.63
CA TYR A 464 15.30 -7.18 6.22
C TYR A 464 15.54 -7.33 4.72
N ARG A 465 15.33 -6.26 3.94
CA ARG A 465 15.45 -6.29 2.48
C ARG A 465 14.61 -7.42 1.88
N VAL A 466 13.33 -7.47 2.23
CA VAL A 466 12.37 -8.47 1.81
C VAL A 466 11.16 -7.80 1.15
N LEU A 467 10.62 -8.42 0.10
CA LEU A 467 9.43 -7.95 -0.60
C LEU A 467 8.18 -8.63 -0.05
N PHE A 468 7.18 -7.85 0.35
CA PHE A 468 5.85 -8.35 0.63
C PHE A 468 4.97 -8.25 -0.62
N CYS A 469 4.33 -9.36 -1.02
CA CYS A 469 3.22 -9.40 -1.97
C CYS A 469 1.91 -9.44 -1.18
N VAL A 470 1.15 -8.36 -1.23
CA VAL A 470 -0.03 -8.16 -0.39
C VAL A 470 -1.29 -8.13 -1.25
N SER A 471 -2.35 -8.81 -0.83
CA SER A 471 -3.65 -8.74 -1.50
C SER A 471 -4.32 -7.37 -1.31
N ALA A 472 -5.01 -6.88 -2.35
CA ALA A 472 -5.75 -5.61 -2.27
C ALA A 472 -6.98 -5.67 -1.36
N GLY A 473 -7.45 -6.86 -1.06
CA GLY A 473 -8.68 -7.15 -0.34
C GLY A 473 -9.87 -7.42 -1.26
N ASN A 474 -10.85 -8.15 -0.74
CA ASN A 474 -12.04 -8.54 -1.48
C ASN A 474 -13.23 -7.64 -1.12
N TYR A 475 -14.04 -7.30 -2.14
CA TYR A 475 -15.32 -6.63 -1.97
C TYR A 475 -16.42 -7.69 -2.14
N THR A 476 -17.06 -8.05 -1.04
CA THR A 476 -18.02 -9.16 -0.97
C THR A 476 -19.47 -8.71 -0.84
N ASP A 477 -19.74 -7.42 -0.84
CA ASP A 477 -21.09 -6.88 -0.76
C ASP A 477 -21.86 -7.09 -2.05
N SER A 478 -23.18 -7.06 -1.93
CA SER A 478 -24.10 -7.15 -3.07
C SER A 478 -23.99 -5.93 -3.97
N ILE A 479 -24.23 -6.13 -5.25
CA ILE A 479 -24.20 -5.07 -6.26
C ILE A 479 -25.62 -4.83 -6.78
N ASP A 480 -26.08 -3.59 -6.65
CA ASP A 480 -27.31 -3.16 -7.30
C ASP A 480 -27.00 -2.71 -8.73
N ILE A 481 -27.48 -3.45 -9.70
CA ILE A 481 -27.31 -3.14 -11.12
C ILE A 481 -28.34 -2.11 -11.59
N GLY A 482 -29.43 -1.88 -10.85
CA GLY A 482 -30.49 -0.94 -11.22
C GLY A 482 -31.32 -1.35 -12.45
N LEU A 483 -31.09 -2.55 -13.01
CA LEU A 483 -31.84 -3.11 -14.16
C LEU A 483 -32.49 -4.42 -13.77
N PRO A 484 -33.76 -4.65 -14.19
CA PRO A 484 -34.41 -5.95 -14.08
C PRO A 484 -33.62 -7.07 -14.76
N VAL A 485 -33.69 -8.29 -14.23
CA VAL A 485 -32.87 -9.44 -14.66
C VAL A 485 -32.97 -9.69 -16.18
N LEU A 486 -34.17 -9.68 -16.78
CA LEU A 486 -34.33 -9.89 -18.20
C LEU A 486 -33.75 -8.76 -19.04
N GLN A 487 -33.85 -7.52 -18.59
CA GLN A 487 -33.24 -6.38 -19.29
C GLN A 487 -31.70 -6.45 -19.25
N HIS A 488 -31.12 -6.77 -18.08
CA HIS A 488 -29.67 -6.97 -17.96
C HIS A 488 -29.21 -8.15 -18.82
N ALA A 489 -29.95 -9.28 -18.84
CA ALA A 489 -29.57 -10.45 -19.62
C ALA A 489 -29.57 -10.17 -21.15
N ALA A 490 -30.43 -9.26 -21.61
CA ALA A 490 -30.52 -8.87 -23.02
C ALA A 490 -29.38 -7.96 -23.51
N LEU A 491 -28.56 -7.38 -22.61
CA LEU A 491 -27.44 -6.56 -22.98
C LEU A 491 -26.31 -7.41 -23.62
N SER A 492 -25.60 -6.84 -24.57
CA SER A 492 -24.32 -7.38 -25.06
C SER A 492 -23.27 -7.37 -23.96
N ASP A 493 -22.22 -8.16 -24.10
CA ASP A 493 -21.13 -8.24 -23.11
C ASP A 493 -20.40 -6.88 -22.94
N GLU A 494 -20.30 -6.09 -24.01
CA GLU A 494 -19.75 -4.72 -23.93
C GLU A 494 -20.66 -3.79 -23.12
N GLU A 495 -21.98 -3.86 -23.34
CA GLU A 495 -22.97 -3.06 -22.59
C GLU A 495 -23.03 -3.47 -21.12
N LYS A 496 -22.95 -4.78 -20.80
CA LYS A 496 -22.86 -5.29 -19.43
C LYS A 496 -21.61 -4.73 -18.74
N SER A 497 -20.45 -4.79 -19.40
CA SER A 497 -19.20 -4.28 -18.86
C SER A 497 -19.28 -2.77 -18.60
N LYS A 498 -19.76 -1.98 -19.54
CA LYS A 498 -19.96 -0.53 -19.36
C LYS A 498 -20.91 -0.21 -18.21
N HIS A 499 -21.99 -0.96 -18.11
CA HIS A 499 -23.00 -0.76 -17.06
C HIS A 499 -22.42 -1.09 -15.69
N MET A 500 -21.76 -2.24 -15.57
CA MET A 500 -21.10 -2.67 -14.34
C MET A 500 -20.01 -1.68 -13.88
N LEU A 501 -19.20 -1.15 -14.80
CA LEU A 501 -18.18 -0.15 -14.46
C LEU A 501 -18.80 1.12 -13.86
N LYS A 502 -19.96 1.57 -14.35
CA LYS A 502 -20.69 2.71 -13.76
C LYS A 502 -21.22 2.40 -12.36
N CYS A 503 -21.73 1.18 -12.14
CA CYS A 503 -22.14 0.75 -10.80
C CYS A 503 -20.97 0.71 -9.83
N ILE A 504 -19.80 0.23 -10.26
CA ILE A 504 -18.58 0.23 -9.47
C ILE A 504 -18.12 1.66 -9.15
N GLU A 505 -18.17 2.58 -10.12
CA GLU A 505 -17.79 4.00 -9.90
C GLU A 505 -18.66 4.64 -8.81
N MET A 506 -19.94 4.35 -8.75
CA MET A 506 -20.83 4.83 -7.69
C MET A 506 -20.49 4.25 -6.29
N GLN A 507 -19.89 3.07 -6.24
CA GLN A 507 -19.51 2.36 -5.00
C GLN A 507 -18.04 2.55 -4.59
N LEU A 508 -17.25 3.39 -5.28
CA LEU A 508 -15.80 3.50 -5.07
C LEU A 508 -15.39 3.82 -3.62
N SER A 509 -16.19 4.58 -2.88
CA SER A 509 -15.91 4.89 -1.48
C SER A 509 -15.81 3.63 -0.61
N GLY A 510 -16.67 2.64 -0.86
CA GLY A 510 -16.70 1.35 -0.17
C GLY A 510 -15.69 0.33 -0.72
N ARG A 511 -15.07 0.60 -1.89
CA ARG A 511 -14.17 -0.35 -2.58
C ARG A 511 -12.68 -0.06 -2.42
N ARG A 512 -12.32 0.74 -1.44
CA ARG A 512 -10.90 1.09 -1.17
C ARG A 512 -10.11 -0.15 -0.75
N VAL A 513 -8.81 -0.17 -1.08
CA VAL A 513 -7.89 -1.23 -0.61
C VAL A 513 -7.94 -1.38 0.90
N LEU A 514 -7.78 -2.61 1.39
CA LEU A 514 -7.82 -2.91 2.82
C LEU A 514 -6.41 -2.92 3.42
N SER A 515 -6.31 -2.49 4.68
CA SER A 515 -5.06 -2.61 5.43
C SER A 515 -4.59 -4.09 5.47
N PRO A 516 -3.29 -4.36 5.20
CA PRO A 516 -2.14 -3.45 5.04
C PRO A 516 -1.75 -3.12 3.57
N ALA A 517 -2.68 -3.23 2.62
CA ALA A 517 -2.40 -3.05 1.20
C ALA A 517 -1.92 -1.62 0.81
N GLU A 518 -2.10 -0.64 1.68
CA GLU A 518 -1.58 0.72 1.49
C GLU A 518 -0.07 0.87 1.78
N SER A 519 0.61 -0.19 2.27
CA SER A 519 2.08 -0.19 2.48
C SER A 519 2.82 0.30 1.23
N ILE A 520 3.78 1.22 1.39
CA ILE A 520 4.50 1.81 0.25
C ILE A 520 5.67 0.95 -0.23
N ASN A 521 6.27 0.14 0.66
CA ASN A 521 7.39 -0.75 0.31
C ASN A 521 6.92 -2.11 -0.22
N ALA A 522 5.72 -2.56 0.15
CA ALA A 522 5.10 -3.76 -0.41
C ALA A 522 4.58 -3.54 -1.84
N ILE A 523 4.37 -4.64 -2.55
CA ILE A 523 3.59 -4.67 -3.79
C ILE A 523 2.18 -5.13 -3.47
N THR A 524 1.19 -4.31 -3.79
CA THR A 524 -0.23 -4.66 -3.66
C THR A 524 -0.73 -5.22 -4.96
N VAL A 525 -1.37 -6.37 -4.87
CA VAL A 525 -1.83 -7.16 -6.01
C VAL A 525 -3.35 -7.14 -6.10
N GLY A 526 -3.87 -6.63 -7.21
CA GLY A 526 -5.29 -6.72 -7.57
C GLY A 526 -5.60 -8.00 -8.36
N ALA A 527 -6.85 -8.43 -8.31
CA ALA A 527 -7.31 -9.59 -9.05
C ALA A 527 -7.82 -9.20 -10.44
N LEU A 528 -7.33 -9.87 -11.50
CA LEU A 528 -7.96 -9.86 -12.82
C LEU A 528 -9.15 -10.82 -12.86
N HIS A 529 -10.11 -10.51 -13.72
CA HIS A 529 -11.27 -11.34 -13.97
C HIS A 529 -10.96 -12.47 -14.97
N SER A 530 -9.93 -13.27 -14.64
CA SER A 530 -9.43 -14.34 -15.51
C SER A 530 -8.89 -15.52 -14.70
N ASP A 531 -8.96 -16.71 -15.31
CA ASP A 531 -8.44 -17.99 -14.81
C ASP A 531 -8.19 -18.95 -15.99
N SER A 532 -7.69 -20.15 -15.72
CA SER A 532 -7.37 -21.17 -16.72
C SER A 532 -8.53 -22.16 -16.96
N SER A 533 -9.69 -22.00 -16.32
CA SER A 533 -10.81 -22.98 -16.38
C SER A 533 -11.58 -22.99 -17.71
N GLY A 534 -11.17 -22.18 -18.70
CA GLY A 534 -11.85 -22.09 -20.00
C GLY A 534 -13.22 -21.42 -19.95
N ASN A 535 -13.95 -21.43 -21.07
CA ASN A 535 -15.25 -20.74 -21.20
C ASN A 535 -16.45 -21.69 -21.08
N THR A 536 -16.22 -23.01 -21.05
CA THR A 536 -17.28 -24.01 -20.91
C THR A 536 -17.38 -24.47 -19.46
N TYR A 537 -18.26 -23.89 -18.70
CA TYR A 537 -18.56 -24.27 -17.32
C TYR A 537 -20.08 -24.25 -17.06
N ASN A 538 -20.52 -24.99 -16.04
CA ASN A 538 -21.91 -24.98 -15.65
C ASN A 538 -22.26 -23.65 -14.95
N GLN A 539 -22.91 -22.77 -15.68
CA GLN A 539 -23.31 -21.47 -15.19
C GLN A 539 -24.41 -21.55 -14.12
N GLY A 540 -25.37 -22.48 -14.26
CA GLY A 540 -26.50 -22.62 -13.35
C GLY A 540 -27.31 -21.31 -13.24
N ARG A 541 -27.54 -20.86 -11.98
CA ARG A 541 -28.18 -19.56 -11.69
C ARG A 541 -27.12 -18.46 -11.39
N ARG A 542 -25.94 -18.56 -11.95
CA ARG A 542 -24.87 -17.58 -11.81
C ARG A 542 -24.71 -16.79 -13.11
N THR A 543 -24.38 -15.54 -13.01
CA THR A 543 -24.11 -14.68 -14.16
C THR A 543 -22.79 -13.95 -13.99
N ASP A 544 -22.11 -13.69 -15.10
CA ASP A 544 -20.96 -12.82 -15.15
C ASP A 544 -21.44 -11.39 -15.40
N LEU A 545 -21.14 -10.49 -14.46
CA LEU A 545 -21.51 -9.07 -14.53
C LEU A 545 -20.45 -8.22 -15.25
N LEU A 546 -19.21 -8.73 -15.41
CA LEU A 546 -18.09 -8.04 -16.05
C LEU A 546 -17.35 -9.01 -16.99
N PRO A 547 -17.98 -9.45 -18.09
CA PRO A 547 -17.43 -10.47 -18.97
C PRO A 547 -16.26 -9.95 -19.83
N HIS A 548 -15.18 -9.47 -19.18
CA HIS A 548 -13.99 -8.90 -19.82
C HIS A 548 -12.73 -9.31 -19.08
N ALA A 549 -12.01 -10.29 -19.62
CA ALA A 549 -10.87 -10.93 -18.97
C ALA A 549 -9.68 -10.01 -18.68
N ALA A 550 -9.49 -8.94 -19.42
CA ALA A 550 -8.40 -7.98 -19.21
C ALA A 550 -8.73 -6.88 -18.18
N LEU A 551 -9.96 -6.85 -17.66
CA LEU A 551 -10.35 -5.97 -16.58
C LEU A 551 -10.12 -6.62 -15.22
N PHE A 552 -10.08 -5.77 -14.21
CA PHE A 552 -10.05 -6.24 -12.81
C PHE A 552 -11.31 -7.04 -12.47
N SER A 553 -11.17 -8.00 -11.56
CA SER A 553 -12.33 -8.76 -11.07
C SER A 553 -13.25 -7.84 -10.25
N PRO A 554 -14.60 -7.95 -10.37
CA PRO A 554 -15.51 -7.19 -9.54
C PRO A 554 -15.33 -7.38 -8.04
N ILE A 555 -14.70 -8.47 -7.62
CA ILE A 555 -14.34 -8.73 -6.22
C ILE A 555 -13.11 -7.93 -5.78
N SER A 556 -12.25 -7.48 -6.71
CA SER A 556 -11.04 -6.74 -6.36
C SER A 556 -11.37 -5.37 -5.79
N ARG A 557 -10.74 -5.04 -4.66
CA ARG A 557 -10.74 -3.66 -4.18
C ARG A 557 -9.77 -2.79 -4.98
N LEU A 558 -10.02 -1.49 -4.99
CA LEU A 558 -9.39 -0.52 -5.88
C LEU A 558 -8.79 0.63 -5.07
N GLY A 559 -7.72 1.25 -5.59
CA GLY A 559 -6.99 2.30 -4.91
C GLY A 559 -7.54 3.68 -5.20
N TYR A 560 -6.99 4.66 -4.54
CA TYR A 560 -5.57 5.00 -4.39
C TYR A 560 -4.96 4.51 -3.08
N GLY A 561 -3.62 4.44 -3.08
CA GLY A 561 -2.80 4.32 -1.88
C GLY A 561 -2.43 5.68 -1.26
N PHE A 562 -1.47 5.65 -0.34
CA PHE A 562 -0.99 6.82 0.37
C PHE A 562 -0.53 7.94 -0.58
N ARG A 563 -0.95 9.19 -0.31
CA ARG A 563 -0.71 10.38 -1.16
C ARG A 563 -1.18 10.18 -2.61
N ARG A 564 -2.21 9.38 -2.82
CA ARG A 564 -2.74 9.00 -4.14
C ARG A 564 -1.73 8.25 -5.02
N ALA A 565 -0.77 7.54 -4.40
CA ALA A 565 0.08 6.58 -5.12
C ALA A 565 -0.78 5.50 -5.79
N ILE A 566 -0.23 4.90 -6.83
CA ILE A 566 -0.90 3.80 -7.54
C ILE A 566 -1.00 2.60 -6.61
N LYS A 567 -2.22 2.14 -6.34
CA LYS A 567 -2.59 0.92 -5.60
C LYS A 567 -3.92 0.37 -6.16
N PRO A 568 -4.06 -0.94 -6.37
CA PRO A 568 -2.98 -1.91 -6.46
C PRO A 568 -1.93 -1.50 -7.51
N GLU A 569 -0.65 -1.86 -7.29
CA GLU A 569 0.38 -1.58 -8.30
C GLU A 569 0.19 -2.44 -9.53
N ILE A 570 -0.05 -3.74 -9.33
CA ILE A 570 -0.10 -4.75 -10.40
C ILE A 570 -1.31 -5.65 -10.25
N PHE A 571 -1.66 -6.32 -11.34
CA PHE A 571 -2.74 -7.28 -11.39
C PHE A 571 -2.24 -8.64 -11.89
N PHE A 572 -2.75 -9.69 -11.24
CA PHE A 572 -2.59 -11.08 -11.62
C PHE A 572 -3.96 -11.76 -11.76
N PRO A 573 -4.09 -12.87 -12.51
CA PRO A 573 -5.32 -13.65 -12.53
C PRO A 573 -5.79 -13.95 -11.11
N GLY A 574 -7.05 -13.65 -10.81
CA GLY A 574 -7.64 -13.86 -9.50
C GLY A 574 -8.90 -14.74 -9.54
N GLY A 575 -9.17 -15.35 -10.67
CA GLY A 575 -10.39 -16.10 -10.92
C GLY A 575 -11.59 -15.22 -11.32
N ARG A 576 -12.54 -15.79 -12.00
CA ARG A 576 -13.77 -15.08 -12.44
C ARG A 576 -14.82 -15.18 -11.35
N GLN A 577 -15.13 -14.03 -10.72
CA GLN A 577 -16.22 -13.92 -9.75
C GLN A 577 -17.56 -13.83 -10.46
N LEU A 578 -18.40 -14.83 -10.28
CA LEU A 578 -19.79 -14.82 -10.73
C LEU A 578 -20.74 -14.30 -9.64
N TYR A 579 -21.96 -13.95 -10.04
CA TYR A 579 -22.99 -13.45 -9.15
C TYR A 579 -24.27 -14.27 -9.28
N GLN A 580 -24.99 -14.44 -8.18
CA GLN A 580 -26.29 -15.12 -8.16
C GLN A 580 -27.31 -14.25 -8.85
N THR A 581 -27.94 -14.79 -9.89
CA THR A 581 -29.08 -14.17 -10.56
C THR A 581 -30.27 -14.08 -9.58
N PRO A 582 -30.82 -12.89 -9.34
CA PRO A 582 -31.99 -12.74 -8.47
C PRO A 582 -33.16 -13.66 -8.87
N PRO A 583 -33.93 -14.17 -7.91
CA PRO A 583 -35.01 -15.11 -8.20
C PRO A 583 -36.25 -14.46 -8.88
N LEU A 584 -36.40 -13.15 -8.74
CA LEU A 584 -37.51 -12.38 -9.32
C LEU A 584 -36.95 -11.36 -10.30
N ASP A 585 -37.57 -11.25 -11.47
CA ASP A 585 -37.16 -10.33 -12.53
C ASP A 585 -37.15 -8.87 -12.08
N SER A 586 -38.05 -8.47 -11.21
CA SER A 586 -38.14 -7.11 -10.68
C SER A 586 -36.97 -6.73 -9.70
N ARG A 587 -36.15 -7.70 -9.27
CA ARG A 587 -35.02 -7.43 -8.42
C ARG A 587 -33.78 -7.09 -9.22
N THR A 588 -32.97 -6.14 -8.68
CA THR A 588 -31.80 -5.58 -9.35
C THR A 588 -30.51 -5.88 -8.59
N VAL A 589 -30.58 -6.47 -7.38
CA VAL A 589 -29.47 -6.70 -6.48
C VAL A 589 -28.90 -8.09 -6.66
N TYR A 590 -27.64 -8.17 -7.07
CA TYR A 590 -26.88 -9.40 -7.28
C TYR A 590 -25.90 -9.65 -6.13
N LYS A 591 -25.89 -10.87 -5.59
CA LYS A 591 -24.96 -11.29 -4.54
C LYS A 591 -23.78 -12.04 -5.16
N PRO A 592 -22.55 -11.87 -4.65
CA PRO A 592 -21.43 -12.71 -5.07
C PRO A 592 -21.80 -14.19 -4.92
N ALA A 593 -21.57 -14.98 -5.97
CA ALA A 593 -21.79 -16.41 -5.92
C ALA A 593 -20.52 -17.08 -5.39
N GLY A 594 -20.65 -17.76 -4.26
CA GLY A 594 -19.64 -18.72 -3.81
C GLY A 594 -19.79 -20.04 -4.59
N GLY A 595 -18.70 -20.78 -4.68
CA GLY A 595 -18.72 -22.11 -5.28
C GLY A 595 -17.31 -22.69 -5.40
N LEU A 596 -17.21 -24.01 -5.28
CA LEU A 596 -15.96 -24.76 -5.42
C LEU A 596 -15.78 -25.36 -6.82
N VAL A 597 -16.63 -24.93 -7.76
CA VAL A 597 -16.66 -25.41 -9.16
C VAL A 597 -16.34 -24.26 -10.12
N ALA A 598 -15.79 -24.59 -11.27
CA ALA A 598 -15.45 -23.61 -12.30
C ALA A 598 -16.59 -22.60 -12.57
N PRO A 599 -16.27 -21.33 -12.91
CA PRO A 599 -14.94 -20.81 -13.16
C PRO A 599 -14.21 -20.43 -11.88
N GLY A 600 -12.88 -20.28 -11.97
CA GLY A 600 -11.99 -19.93 -10.88
C GLY A 600 -10.61 -20.57 -11.07
N GLN A 601 -9.72 -20.33 -10.15
CA GLN A 601 -8.41 -20.97 -10.14
C GLN A 601 -8.46 -22.27 -9.36
N LYS A 602 -7.94 -23.34 -9.94
CA LYS A 602 -7.91 -24.67 -9.33
C LYS A 602 -6.77 -24.78 -8.32
N VAL A 603 -7.10 -25.12 -7.10
CA VAL A 603 -6.17 -25.19 -5.96
C VAL A 603 -6.32 -26.51 -5.21
N ALA A 604 -5.30 -26.92 -4.46
CA ALA A 604 -5.43 -27.98 -3.46
C ALA A 604 -6.43 -27.55 -2.38
N TRP A 605 -7.29 -28.51 -1.97
CA TRP A 605 -8.39 -28.23 -1.06
C TRP A 605 -8.36 -29.12 0.17
N ASP A 606 -8.47 -28.53 1.36
CA ASP A 606 -8.55 -29.26 2.62
C ASP A 606 -10.00 -29.72 2.82
N SER A 607 -10.21 -31.04 2.78
CA SER A 607 -11.52 -31.67 2.79
C SER A 607 -11.95 -32.14 4.17
N ASN A 608 -13.25 -32.08 4.43
CA ASN A 608 -13.89 -32.71 5.59
C ASN A 608 -13.99 -34.24 5.47
N ARG A 609 -13.71 -34.83 4.28
CA ARG A 609 -13.78 -36.27 4.06
C ARG A 609 -12.59 -36.96 4.71
N PRO A 610 -12.80 -37.91 5.64
CA PRO A 610 -11.70 -38.66 6.23
C PRO A 610 -10.85 -39.39 5.18
N GLY A 611 -9.53 -39.15 5.22
CA GLY A 611 -8.58 -39.76 4.30
C GLY A 611 -8.47 -39.17 2.90
N SER A 612 -9.23 -38.15 2.58
CA SER A 612 -9.12 -37.45 1.30
C SER A 612 -7.98 -36.43 1.34
N LEU A 613 -6.87 -36.73 0.66
CA LEU A 613 -5.67 -35.92 0.58
C LEU A 613 -5.36 -35.43 -0.85
N LYS A 614 -6.31 -35.55 -1.77
CA LYS A 614 -6.15 -35.27 -3.20
C LYS A 614 -7.23 -34.36 -3.76
N GLU A 615 -8.02 -33.74 -2.89
CA GLU A 615 -9.11 -32.89 -3.37
C GLU A 615 -8.60 -31.55 -3.88
N THR A 616 -9.24 -31.05 -4.93
CA THR A 616 -9.03 -29.73 -5.47
C THR A 616 -10.36 -28.99 -5.57
N ALA A 617 -10.30 -27.67 -5.52
CA ALA A 617 -11.48 -26.81 -5.70
C ALA A 617 -11.15 -25.58 -6.54
N TYR A 618 -12.16 -24.89 -7.02
CA TYR A 618 -11.99 -23.63 -7.73
C TYR A 618 -12.29 -22.46 -6.78
N THR A 619 -11.35 -21.51 -6.75
CA THR A 619 -11.44 -20.32 -5.89
C THR A 619 -11.20 -19.05 -6.67
N CYS A 620 -11.62 -17.90 -6.14
CA CYS A 620 -11.34 -16.59 -6.69
C CYS A 620 -11.11 -15.56 -5.58
N GLY A 621 -10.30 -14.55 -5.87
CA GLY A 621 -10.01 -13.45 -4.94
C GLY A 621 -8.66 -12.78 -5.18
N THR A 622 -8.46 -11.67 -4.50
CA THR A 622 -7.17 -10.97 -4.50
C THR A 622 -6.08 -11.75 -3.78
N SER A 623 -6.46 -12.67 -2.87
CA SER A 623 -5.54 -13.61 -2.23
C SER A 623 -4.88 -14.52 -3.25
N ASN A 624 -5.66 -15.05 -4.21
CA ASN A 624 -5.15 -15.89 -5.29
C ASN A 624 -4.17 -15.10 -6.17
N ALA A 625 -4.51 -13.88 -6.54
CA ALA A 625 -3.64 -13.01 -7.33
C ALA A 625 -2.31 -12.71 -6.60
N ALA A 626 -2.34 -12.46 -5.28
CA ALA A 626 -1.15 -12.22 -4.47
C ALA A 626 -0.27 -13.47 -4.36
N ALA A 627 -0.87 -14.66 -4.24
CA ALA A 627 -0.14 -15.93 -4.23
C ALA A 627 0.56 -16.19 -5.58
N LEU A 628 -0.11 -15.91 -6.71
CA LEU A 628 0.51 -16.01 -8.04
C LEU A 628 1.61 -14.97 -8.26
N ALA A 629 1.45 -13.75 -7.73
CA ALA A 629 2.52 -12.74 -7.76
C ALA A 629 3.75 -13.19 -6.96
N THR A 630 3.54 -13.80 -5.78
CA THR A 630 4.62 -14.39 -4.97
C THR A 630 5.33 -15.52 -5.71
N ARG A 631 4.57 -16.41 -6.39
CA ARG A 631 5.13 -17.42 -7.28
C ARG A 631 5.95 -16.79 -8.41
N GLY A 632 5.43 -15.75 -9.07
CA GLY A 632 6.14 -14.99 -10.09
C GLY A 632 7.46 -14.42 -9.59
N ALA A 633 7.44 -13.84 -8.37
CA ALA A 633 8.63 -13.31 -7.71
C ALA A 633 9.67 -14.41 -7.39
N ALA A 634 9.24 -15.61 -6.98
CA ALA A 634 10.13 -16.76 -6.78
C ALA A 634 10.77 -17.25 -8.11
N ARG A 635 10.02 -17.23 -9.22
CA ARG A 635 10.54 -17.53 -10.56
C ARG A 635 11.54 -16.46 -11.04
N ILE A 636 11.28 -15.19 -10.77
CA ILE A 636 12.21 -14.09 -11.05
C ILE A 636 13.50 -14.29 -10.26
N TYR A 637 13.41 -14.75 -9.00
CA TYR A 637 14.59 -15.06 -8.20
C TYR A 637 15.51 -16.08 -8.91
N GLU A 638 14.98 -17.14 -9.51
CA GLU A 638 15.78 -18.15 -10.22
C GLU A 638 16.61 -17.53 -11.37
N VAL A 639 16.03 -16.57 -12.08
CA VAL A 639 16.73 -15.84 -13.14
C VAL A 639 17.82 -14.94 -12.55
N ILE A 640 17.52 -14.23 -11.47
CA ILE A 640 18.52 -13.37 -10.80
C ILE A 640 19.64 -14.21 -10.20
N ASP A 641 19.34 -15.37 -9.62
CA ASP A 641 20.34 -16.29 -9.06
C ASP A 641 21.33 -16.76 -10.14
N ALA A 642 20.82 -17.10 -11.33
CA ALA A 642 21.67 -17.43 -12.49
C ALA A 642 22.55 -16.24 -12.91
N LEU A 643 22.00 -15.00 -12.92
CA LEU A 643 22.79 -13.81 -13.23
C LEU A 643 23.84 -13.52 -12.15
N CYS A 644 23.53 -13.76 -10.87
CA CYS A 644 24.51 -13.63 -9.78
C CYS A 644 25.67 -14.63 -9.94
N GLN A 645 25.38 -15.85 -10.35
CA GLN A 645 26.41 -16.86 -10.61
C GLN A 645 27.31 -16.48 -11.79
N GLU A 646 26.75 -15.85 -12.83
CA GLU A 646 27.50 -15.40 -14.01
C GLU A 646 28.32 -14.12 -13.76
N HIS A 647 27.74 -13.14 -13.09
CA HIS A 647 28.30 -11.79 -12.97
C HIS A 647 28.92 -11.48 -11.59
N GLY A 648 28.65 -12.31 -10.57
CA GLY A 648 29.20 -12.19 -9.21
C GLY A 648 28.50 -11.14 -8.31
N GLU A 649 28.81 -11.22 -7.02
CA GLU A 649 28.24 -10.39 -5.95
C GLU A 649 28.56 -8.88 -6.14
N GLU A 650 29.60 -8.54 -6.84
CA GLU A 650 29.94 -7.13 -7.12
C GLU A 650 28.93 -6.44 -8.03
N ARG A 651 28.30 -7.19 -8.94
CA ARG A 651 27.31 -6.67 -9.88
C ARG A 651 25.89 -6.70 -9.32
N ILE A 652 25.52 -7.81 -8.67
CA ILE A 652 24.20 -8.02 -8.10
C ILE A 652 24.36 -8.49 -6.65
N PRO A 653 24.54 -7.54 -5.70
CA PRO A 653 24.67 -7.89 -4.29
C PRO A 653 23.42 -8.59 -3.74
N THR A 654 23.62 -9.65 -2.98
CA THR A 654 22.52 -10.47 -2.41
C THR A 654 21.48 -9.64 -1.65
N ARG A 655 21.92 -8.58 -0.95
CA ARG A 655 21.04 -7.64 -0.22
C ARG A 655 20.12 -6.78 -1.12
N LEU A 656 20.39 -6.74 -2.43
CA LEU A 656 19.59 -5.99 -3.42
C LEU A 656 18.65 -6.88 -4.24
N ILE A 657 18.69 -8.20 -4.05
CA ILE A 657 17.85 -9.14 -4.83
C ILE A 657 16.37 -8.83 -4.65
N ALA A 658 15.89 -8.62 -3.43
CA ALA A 658 14.46 -8.37 -3.18
C ALA A 658 13.94 -7.09 -3.86
N VAL A 659 14.73 -6.02 -3.88
CA VAL A 659 14.34 -4.78 -4.57
C VAL A 659 14.44 -4.92 -6.09
N LEU A 660 15.34 -5.75 -6.60
CA LEU A 660 15.42 -6.09 -8.01
C LEU A 660 14.23 -6.97 -8.44
N ILE A 661 13.82 -7.93 -7.61
CA ILE A 661 12.56 -8.68 -7.80
C ILE A 661 11.38 -7.73 -7.87
N LYS A 662 11.30 -6.76 -6.95
CA LYS A 662 10.24 -5.73 -6.95
C LYS A 662 10.21 -4.97 -8.28
N ALA A 663 11.37 -4.54 -8.77
CA ALA A 663 11.47 -3.84 -10.05
C ALA A 663 11.01 -4.71 -11.22
N LEU A 664 11.50 -5.96 -11.31
CA LEU A 664 11.17 -6.89 -12.39
C LEU A 664 9.70 -7.31 -12.36
N LEU A 665 9.13 -7.56 -11.18
CA LEU A 665 7.72 -7.93 -11.06
C LEU A 665 6.81 -6.83 -11.64
N VAL A 666 7.08 -5.55 -11.33
CA VAL A 666 6.33 -4.43 -11.90
C VAL A 666 6.71 -4.19 -13.37
N HIS A 667 7.94 -4.50 -13.78
CA HIS A 667 8.40 -4.32 -15.15
C HIS A 667 7.61 -5.14 -16.17
N GLY A 668 7.08 -6.29 -15.74
CA GLY A 668 6.18 -7.12 -16.55
C GLY A 668 4.78 -6.54 -16.73
N ALA A 669 4.43 -5.48 -16.00
CA ALA A 669 3.08 -4.92 -16.03
C ALA A 669 2.83 -4.05 -17.26
N LYS A 670 1.64 -4.18 -17.82
CA LYS A 670 1.17 -3.34 -18.93
C LYS A 670 -0.34 -3.18 -18.83
N GLN A 671 -0.84 -1.96 -19.04
CA GLN A 671 -2.28 -1.73 -19.20
C GLN A 671 -2.73 -2.28 -20.57
N ASP A 672 -3.78 -3.10 -20.55
CA ASP A 672 -4.36 -3.67 -21.76
C ASP A 672 -5.12 -2.60 -22.55
N ASP A 673 -4.89 -2.52 -23.88
CA ASP A 673 -5.49 -1.48 -24.72
C ASP A 673 -7.02 -1.59 -24.76
N THR A 674 -7.57 -2.82 -24.81
CA THR A 674 -9.02 -3.05 -24.84
C THR A 674 -9.66 -2.67 -23.50
N ALA A 675 -9.02 -3.00 -22.39
CA ALA A 675 -9.46 -2.58 -21.04
C ALA A 675 -9.45 -1.05 -20.92
N CYS A 676 -8.39 -0.40 -21.42
CA CYS A 676 -8.31 1.06 -21.45
C CYS A 676 -9.43 1.69 -22.27
N ASP A 677 -9.72 1.15 -23.45
CA ASP A 677 -10.81 1.63 -24.31
C ASP A 677 -12.20 1.44 -23.63
N THR A 678 -12.41 0.29 -22.99
CA THR A 678 -13.65 0.02 -22.26
C THR A 678 -13.86 1.01 -21.11
N LEU A 679 -12.82 1.29 -20.31
CA LEU A 679 -12.87 2.30 -19.25
C LEU A 679 -13.07 3.72 -19.80
N ASN A 680 -12.37 4.08 -20.90
CA ASN A 680 -12.57 5.35 -21.57
C ASN A 680 -14.03 5.55 -21.99
N ASN A 681 -14.61 4.53 -22.65
CA ASN A 681 -15.99 4.56 -23.14
C ASN A 681 -17.05 4.58 -22.03
N ALA A 682 -16.74 3.99 -20.87
CA ALA A 682 -17.66 3.90 -19.74
C ALA A 682 -17.63 5.13 -18.83
N LEU A 683 -16.42 5.67 -18.53
CA LEU A 683 -16.21 6.57 -17.39
C LEU A 683 -15.62 7.94 -17.77
N LYS A 684 -15.07 8.13 -18.98
CA LYS A 684 -14.46 9.40 -19.35
C LYS A 684 -15.53 10.45 -19.72
N THR A 685 -15.38 11.64 -19.15
CA THR A 685 -16.24 12.80 -19.38
C THR A 685 -15.42 14.03 -19.76
N ALA A 686 -16.06 15.11 -20.19
CA ALA A 686 -15.37 16.38 -20.45
C ALA A 686 -14.65 16.91 -19.18
N ASP A 687 -15.29 16.78 -18.02
CA ASP A 687 -14.81 17.32 -16.75
C ASP A 687 -13.60 16.56 -16.19
N ASN A 688 -13.52 15.24 -16.43
CA ASN A 688 -12.41 14.42 -15.91
C ASN A 688 -11.30 14.13 -16.93
N SER A 689 -11.44 14.61 -18.18
CA SER A 689 -10.57 14.25 -19.30
C SER A 689 -9.07 14.52 -19.06
N ARG A 690 -8.74 15.64 -18.39
CA ARG A 690 -7.35 16.01 -18.06
C ARG A 690 -6.68 15.09 -17.04
N ARG A 691 -7.47 14.47 -16.16
CA ARG A 691 -6.99 13.61 -15.08
C ARG A 691 -7.34 12.13 -15.32
N PHE A 692 -7.81 11.79 -16.52
CA PHE A 692 -8.34 10.45 -16.77
C PHE A 692 -7.27 9.35 -16.68
N LYS A 693 -6.01 9.65 -16.98
CA LYS A 693 -4.90 8.70 -16.75
C LYS A 693 -4.73 8.35 -15.26
N GLU A 694 -4.88 9.33 -14.37
CA GLU A 694 -4.84 9.11 -12.92
C GLU A 694 -6.05 8.27 -12.47
N ILE A 695 -7.23 8.53 -13.06
CA ILE A 695 -8.43 7.73 -12.79
C ILE A 695 -8.23 6.29 -13.30
N MET A 696 -7.71 6.11 -14.52
CA MET A 696 -7.45 4.78 -15.10
C MET A 696 -6.50 3.96 -14.25
N ALA A 697 -5.44 4.56 -13.69
CA ALA A 697 -4.51 3.88 -12.81
C ALA A 697 -5.16 3.38 -11.50
N ARG A 698 -6.30 3.94 -11.07
CA ARG A 698 -7.09 3.42 -9.94
C ARG A 698 -7.66 2.04 -10.23
N TYR A 699 -8.08 1.78 -11.49
CA TYR A 699 -8.71 0.54 -11.92
C TYR A 699 -7.73 -0.50 -12.42
N LEU A 700 -6.65 -0.09 -13.03
CA LEU A 700 -5.70 -0.98 -13.71
C LEU A 700 -4.30 -0.99 -13.08
N GLY A 701 -4.00 -0.12 -12.14
CA GLY A 701 -2.64 0.02 -11.63
C GLY A 701 -1.65 0.33 -12.75
N TYR A 702 -0.47 -0.27 -12.68
CA TYR A 702 0.48 -0.31 -13.81
C TYR A 702 0.07 -1.33 -14.89
N GLY A 703 -0.90 -2.21 -14.60
CA GLY A 703 -1.47 -3.18 -15.53
C GLY A 703 -1.30 -4.63 -15.08
N THR A 704 -1.57 -5.53 -16.03
CA THR A 704 -1.41 -6.97 -15.88
C THR A 704 0.04 -7.37 -16.09
N VAL A 705 0.56 -8.22 -15.22
CA VAL A 705 1.94 -8.72 -15.29
C VAL A 705 2.02 -9.94 -16.20
N ASP A 706 2.90 -9.86 -17.21
CA ASP A 706 3.34 -10.99 -18.00
C ASP A 706 4.72 -11.45 -17.47
N ILE A 707 4.70 -12.50 -16.66
CA ILE A 707 5.93 -13.05 -16.04
C ILE A 707 6.89 -13.60 -17.10
N GLU A 708 6.39 -14.24 -18.16
CA GLU A 708 7.26 -14.86 -19.17
C GLU A 708 8.11 -13.81 -19.91
N ARG A 709 7.55 -12.61 -20.10
CA ARG A 709 8.32 -11.49 -20.69
C ARG A 709 9.46 -11.00 -19.80
N VAL A 710 9.32 -11.18 -18.48
CA VAL A 710 10.31 -10.74 -17.49
C VAL A 710 11.42 -11.77 -17.30
N LEU A 711 11.09 -13.05 -17.48
CA LEU A 711 12.05 -14.15 -17.25
C LEU A 711 13.08 -14.30 -18.38
N ALA A 712 12.78 -13.83 -19.59
CA ALA A 712 13.65 -14.02 -20.74
C ALA A 712 13.54 -12.88 -21.75
N CYS A 713 14.59 -12.71 -22.54
CA CYS A 713 14.63 -11.84 -23.71
C CYS A 713 14.31 -12.62 -24.99
N THR A 714 14.17 -11.88 -26.11
CA THR A 714 14.10 -12.42 -27.47
C THR A 714 15.08 -11.65 -28.38
N ALA A 715 15.31 -12.09 -29.58
CA ALA A 715 16.19 -11.38 -30.50
C ALA A 715 15.77 -9.89 -30.70
N GLN A 716 14.46 -9.61 -30.76
CA GLN A 716 13.89 -8.27 -30.95
C GLN A 716 13.59 -7.53 -29.66
N ARG A 717 13.84 -8.14 -28.49
CA ARG A 717 13.57 -7.57 -27.18
C ARG A 717 14.72 -7.84 -26.21
N GLY A 718 15.44 -6.79 -25.84
CA GLY A 718 16.51 -6.86 -24.85
C GLY A 718 16.10 -6.15 -23.55
N THR A 719 16.19 -6.86 -22.42
CA THR A 719 15.98 -6.33 -21.08
C THR A 719 17.30 -6.28 -20.33
N VAL A 720 17.67 -5.11 -19.84
CA VAL A 720 18.89 -4.86 -19.09
C VAL A 720 18.52 -4.51 -17.66
N VAL A 721 19.11 -5.18 -16.69
CA VAL A 721 18.86 -4.95 -15.27
C VAL A 721 20.05 -4.28 -14.58
N GLY A 722 19.78 -3.48 -13.55
CA GLY A 722 20.78 -2.87 -12.69
C GLY A 722 20.25 -2.72 -11.27
N CYS A 723 21.14 -2.59 -10.31
CA CYS A 723 20.77 -2.32 -8.94
C CYS A 723 21.88 -1.51 -8.25
N GLY A 724 21.57 -0.92 -7.11
CA GLY A 724 22.54 -0.15 -6.35
C GLY A 724 21.97 0.40 -5.05
N GLU A 725 22.82 1.06 -4.31
CA GLU A 725 22.48 1.83 -3.12
C GLU A 725 22.90 3.28 -3.34
N ILE A 726 21.99 4.21 -3.16
CA ILE A 726 22.17 5.64 -3.47
C ILE A 726 21.89 6.50 -2.23
N ARG A 727 22.75 7.50 -1.98
CA ARG A 727 22.61 8.42 -0.86
C ARG A 727 21.90 9.71 -1.25
N ASP A 728 21.49 10.48 -0.25
CA ASP A 728 20.92 11.82 -0.49
C ASP A 728 21.87 12.68 -1.33
N ASN A 729 21.31 13.38 -2.31
CA ASN A 729 22.05 14.21 -3.26
C ASN A 729 23.10 13.47 -4.12
N GLU A 730 23.01 12.15 -4.25
CA GLU A 730 23.75 11.38 -5.26
C GLU A 730 22.91 11.17 -6.52
N MET A 731 23.61 10.91 -7.62
CA MET A 731 23.01 10.52 -8.89
C MET A 731 23.81 9.38 -9.51
N HIS A 732 23.11 8.33 -9.89
CA HIS A 732 23.66 7.17 -10.59
C HIS A 732 23.28 7.22 -12.07
N GLU A 733 24.27 7.19 -12.96
CA GLU A 733 24.07 7.25 -14.41
C GLU A 733 24.29 5.87 -15.04
N TYR A 734 23.29 5.41 -15.79
CA TYR A 734 23.32 4.21 -16.61
C TYR A 734 23.27 4.58 -18.10
N ARG A 735 23.88 3.73 -18.94
CA ARG A 735 23.92 3.91 -20.38
C ARG A 735 23.27 2.72 -21.07
N LEU A 736 22.12 2.93 -21.69
CA LEU A 736 21.48 1.95 -22.55
C LEU A 736 22.02 2.10 -23.97
N PRO A 737 22.78 1.14 -24.49
CA PRO A 737 23.28 1.21 -25.86
C PRO A 737 22.14 1.23 -26.87
N LEU A 738 22.33 2.00 -27.96
CA LEU A 738 21.40 2.06 -29.06
C LEU A 738 21.85 1.11 -30.19
N PRO A 739 21.00 0.13 -30.59
CA PRO A 739 21.30 -0.73 -31.75
C PRO A 739 21.44 0.10 -33.02
N PRO A 740 22.59 0.06 -33.72
CA PRO A 740 22.83 0.89 -34.91
C PRO A 740 21.78 0.71 -36.03
N ASP A 741 21.24 -0.50 -36.16
CA ASP A 741 20.22 -0.85 -37.17
C ASP A 741 18.90 -0.11 -36.99
N LEU A 742 18.69 0.56 -35.84
CA LEU A 742 17.52 1.42 -35.58
C LEU A 742 17.69 2.83 -36.18
N ALA A 743 18.91 3.25 -36.45
CA ALA A 743 19.17 4.64 -36.91
C ALA A 743 18.45 4.93 -38.22
N GLY A 744 17.68 6.04 -38.26
CA GLY A 744 16.94 6.47 -39.45
C GLY A 744 15.73 5.62 -39.86
N GLN A 745 15.41 4.55 -39.11
CA GLN A 745 14.27 3.68 -39.41
C GLN A 745 12.94 4.30 -39.00
N LYS A 746 11.88 3.92 -39.69
CA LYS A 746 10.49 4.26 -39.35
C LYS A 746 9.74 2.98 -38.99
N LEU A 747 9.77 2.61 -37.71
CA LEU A 747 9.12 1.40 -37.22
C LEU A 747 8.55 1.64 -35.82
N TRP A 748 7.63 0.76 -35.40
CA TRP A 748 7.17 0.74 -34.04
C TRP A 748 8.31 0.24 -33.12
N ARG A 749 8.48 0.92 -32.01
CA ARG A 749 9.39 0.54 -30.94
C ARG A 749 8.78 0.96 -29.60
N ARG A 750 9.18 0.21 -28.57
CA ARG A 750 8.78 0.43 -27.19
C ARG A 750 9.99 0.39 -26.30
N MET A 751 10.00 1.30 -25.33
CA MET A 751 10.89 1.20 -24.20
C MET A 751 10.04 1.12 -22.92
N VAL A 752 10.36 0.15 -22.04
CA VAL A 752 9.79 0.03 -20.72
C VAL A 752 10.89 0.33 -19.71
N VAL A 753 10.61 1.17 -18.73
CA VAL A 753 11.58 1.57 -17.71
C VAL A 753 10.94 1.46 -16.35
N THR A 754 11.59 0.70 -15.44
CA THR A 754 11.09 0.51 -14.08
C THR A 754 12.19 0.71 -13.07
N LEU A 755 11.98 1.63 -12.15
CA LEU A 755 12.79 1.86 -10.97
C LEU A 755 11.95 1.52 -9.74
N ALA A 756 12.45 0.62 -8.88
CA ALA A 756 11.82 0.32 -7.59
C ALA A 756 12.84 0.47 -6.47
N TRP A 757 12.36 0.85 -5.26
CA TRP A 757 13.20 1.00 -4.10
C TRP A 757 12.47 0.62 -2.82
N PHE A 758 13.24 0.43 -1.74
CA PHE A 758 12.71 0.43 -0.39
C PHE A 758 13.10 1.75 0.29
N SER A 759 12.13 2.42 0.88
CA SER A 759 12.33 3.66 1.62
C SER A 759 12.26 3.40 3.12
N PRO A 760 13.15 3.98 3.94
CA PRO A 760 12.85 4.14 5.35
C PRO A 760 11.59 5.00 5.50
N VAL A 761 10.89 4.86 6.63
CA VAL A 761 9.61 5.52 6.88
C VAL A 761 9.61 6.24 8.21
N ASN A 762 9.01 7.42 8.23
CA ASN A 762 8.85 8.24 9.42
C ASN A 762 7.36 8.29 9.81
N ALA A 763 6.97 7.46 10.77
CA ALA A 763 5.60 7.37 11.23
C ALA A 763 5.07 8.66 11.90
N ALA A 764 5.97 9.52 12.39
CA ALA A 764 5.64 10.81 12.97
C ALA A 764 5.51 11.94 11.94
N HIS A 765 5.72 11.64 10.65
CA HIS A 765 5.64 12.65 9.58
C HIS A 765 4.54 12.28 8.57
N ARG A 766 3.66 13.22 8.22
CA ARG A 766 2.55 12.93 7.29
C ARG A 766 3.03 12.53 5.89
N ALA A 767 4.14 13.08 5.40
CA ALA A 767 4.72 12.64 4.14
C ALA A 767 5.30 11.23 4.23
N TYR A 768 5.53 10.71 5.44
CA TYR A 768 5.79 9.33 5.81
C TYR A 768 7.02 8.68 5.14
N ARG A 769 7.15 8.73 3.81
CA ARG A 769 8.27 8.20 3.05
C ARG A 769 9.49 9.10 3.20
N GLU A 770 10.62 8.59 3.70
CA GLU A 770 11.83 9.41 3.93
C GLU A 770 12.66 9.63 2.67
N ALA A 771 12.68 8.65 1.76
CA ALA A 771 13.49 8.72 0.55
C ALA A 771 12.62 8.65 -0.72
N LYS A 772 12.83 9.60 -1.63
CA LYS A 772 12.25 9.62 -2.97
C LYS A 772 13.36 9.38 -3.99
N LEU A 773 13.19 8.34 -4.80
CA LEU A 773 14.00 8.17 -6.01
C LEU A 773 13.22 8.63 -7.24
N GLU A 774 13.96 9.13 -8.21
CA GLU A 774 13.43 9.55 -9.49
C GLU A 774 14.38 9.12 -10.61
N LEU A 775 13.82 8.46 -11.62
CA LEU A 775 14.53 8.13 -12.85
C LEU A 775 14.16 9.15 -13.92
N SER A 776 15.16 9.78 -14.48
CA SER A 776 14.99 10.72 -15.58
C SER A 776 15.96 10.40 -16.71
N PRO A 777 15.54 10.47 -17.97
CA PRO A 777 16.49 10.53 -19.07
C PRO A 777 17.17 11.90 -19.06
N VAL A 778 18.37 11.98 -19.62
CA VAL A 778 19.08 13.27 -19.80
C VAL A 778 18.32 14.17 -20.74
N ASP A 779 17.84 13.61 -21.85
CA ASP A 779 16.94 14.28 -22.78
C ASP A 779 15.50 13.85 -22.54
N LYS A 780 14.53 14.72 -22.78
CA LYS A 780 13.12 14.31 -22.75
C LYS A 780 12.87 13.14 -23.70
N TRP A 781 11.98 12.23 -23.33
CA TRP A 781 11.67 11.05 -24.18
C TRP A 781 11.37 11.38 -25.63
N GLY A 782 10.66 12.51 -25.90
CA GLY A 782 10.35 12.97 -27.24
C GLY A 782 11.54 13.55 -28.01
N ASP A 783 12.54 14.05 -27.29
CA ASP A 783 13.76 14.65 -27.86
C ASP A 783 14.89 13.61 -27.98
N SER A 784 14.73 12.43 -27.37
CA SER A 784 15.67 11.30 -27.51
C SER A 784 15.77 10.85 -28.97
N PRO A 785 16.88 10.20 -29.38
CA PRO A 785 17.02 9.67 -30.74
C PRO A 785 15.86 8.75 -31.14
N LEU A 786 15.30 8.00 -30.20
CA LEU A 786 14.17 7.09 -30.42
C LEU A 786 12.82 7.82 -30.56
N ARG A 787 12.70 9.10 -30.18
CA ARG A 787 11.45 9.89 -30.26
C ARG A 787 10.23 9.20 -29.68
N LEU A 788 10.29 8.91 -28.37
CA LEU A 788 9.30 8.15 -27.63
C LEU A 788 8.29 9.09 -26.93
N ALA A 789 7.10 8.58 -26.69
CA ALA A 789 6.05 9.28 -25.92
C ALA A 789 5.46 8.36 -24.84
N ARG A 790 5.18 8.91 -23.64
CA ARG A 790 4.53 8.15 -22.55
C ARG A 790 3.14 7.72 -22.95
N LYS A 791 2.86 6.44 -22.75
CA LYS A 791 1.58 5.82 -23.06
C LYS A 791 0.66 5.70 -21.84
N ASP A 792 1.12 5.03 -20.80
CA ASP A 792 0.31 4.61 -19.66
C ASP A 792 0.19 5.70 -18.57
N ALA A 793 0.49 5.39 -17.31
CA ALA A 793 0.24 6.18 -16.12
C ALA A 793 0.70 7.66 -16.17
N ASP A 794 0.10 8.49 -15.31
CA ASP A 794 0.50 9.89 -15.15
C ASP A 794 1.86 9.99 -14.45
N TYR A 795 2.78 10.79 -15.02
CA TYR A 795 4.17 10.93 -14.50
C TYR A 795 4.22 11.41 -13.05
N HIS A 796 3.38 12.36 -12.67
CA HIS A 796 3.39 12.89 -11.31
C HIS A 796 2.84 11.87 -10.31
N GLN A 797 1.91 11.02 -10.75
CA GLN A 797 1.36 9.96 -9.92
C GLN A 797 2.38 8.85 -9.65
N VAL A 798 3.14 8.42 -10.67
CA VAL A 798 4.16 7.36 -10.50
C VAL A 798 5.29 7.76 -9.55
N LEU A 799 5.52 9.04 -9.32
CA LEU A 799 6.52 9.53 -8.36
C LEU A 799 6.06 9.52 -6.89
N ARG A 800 4.81 9.13 -6.60
CA ARG A 800 4.23 9.19 -5.25
C ARG A 800 4.50 7.95 -4.40
N GLY A 801 4.73 6.79 -5.04
CA GLY A 801 5.05 5.51 -4.38
C GLY A 801 6.55 5.28 -4.22
N THR A 802 6.93 4.00 -4.18
CA THR A 802 8.32 3.50 -4.20
C THR A 802 8.60 2.66 -5.46
N VAL A 803 7.82 2.91 -6.51
CA VAL A 803 7.99 2.35 -7.85
C VAL A 803 7.71 3.45 -8.86
N GLN A 804 8.63 3.62 -9.82
CA GLN A 804 8.41 4.39 -11.02
C GLN A 804 8.44 3.42 -12.21
N HIS A 805 7.32 3.26 -12.89
CA HIS A 805 7.19 2.40 -14.06
C HIS A 805 6.58 3.20 -15.22
N GLU A 806 7.25 3.17 -16.36
CA GLU A 806 6.84 3.93 -17.54
C GLU A 806 6.90 3.04 -18.77
N VAL A 807 5.82 3.03 -19.54
CA VAL A 807 5.74 2.44 -20.88
C VAL A 807 5.75 3.56 -21.91
N ILE A 808 6.68 3.50 -22.85
CA ILE A 808 7.01 4.62 -23.75
C ILE A 808 7.11 4.07 -25.17
N ASP A 809 6.20 4.49 -26.04
CA ASP A 809 6.09 3.98 -27.42
C ASP A 809 6.48 5.05 -28.44
N GLY A 810 6.91 4.60 -29.62
CA GLY A 810 7.17 5.48 -30.76
C GLY A 810 6.92 4.81 -32.10
N THR A 811 6.42 5.60 -33.06
CA THR A 811 6.19 5.18 -34.46
C THR A 811 6.77 6.15 -35.51
N LYS A 812 7.26 7.32 -35.01
CA LYS A 812 7.88 8.33 -35.88
C LYS A 812 9.25 7.86 -36.35
N GLN A 813 9.81 8.47 -37.39
CA GLN A 813 11.17 8.19 -37.84
C GLN A 813 12.18 8.42 -36.73
N ILE A 814 13.03 7.43 -36.46
CA ILE A 814 14.14 7.49 -35.49
C ILE A 814 15.19 8.45 -36.03
N ALA A 815 15.80 9.27 -35.17
CA ALA A 815 16.89 10.14 -35.57
C ALA A 815 18.11 9.32 -36.05
N ALA A 816 18.95 9.92 -36.87
CA ALA A 816 20.25 9.33 -37.17
C ALA A 816 21.14 9.40 -35.92
N PHE A 817 21.81 8.31 -35.60
CA PHE A 817 22.83 8.22 -34.53
C PHE A 817 23.95 7.28 -34.98
N GLN A 818 25.08 7.33 -34.28
CA GLN A 818 26.28 6.57 -34.60
C GLN A 818 26.37 5.31 -33.74
N ASP A 819 27.20 4.35 -34.18
CA ASP A 819 27.55 3.23 -33.34
C ASP A 819 28.25 3.68 -32.05
N GLY A 820 27.84 3.13 -30.91
CA GLY A 820 28.30 3.55 -29.59
C GLY A 820 27.46 4.64 -28.93
N ASP A 821 26.47 5.24 -29.62
CA ASP A 821 25.50 6.13 -28.99
C ASP A 821 24.61 5.37 -27.99
N SER A 822 24.14 6.06 -26.95
CA SER A 822 23.36 5.47 -25.86
C SER A 822 22.35 6.46 -25.30
N ILE A 823 21.26 5.93 -24.75
CA ILE A 823 20.35 6.71 -23.91
C ILE A 823 20.92 6.73 -22.48
N LEU A 824 21.09 7.95 -21.95
CA LEU A 824 21.54 8.15 -20.59
C LEU A 824 20.34 8.20 -19.64
N LEU A 825 20.36 7.32 -18.65
CA LEU A 825 19.33 7.22 -17.60
C LEU A 825 19.97 7.58 -16.25
N ARG A 826 19.32 8.47 -15.50
CA ARG A 826 19.82 8.94 -14.21
C ARG A 826 18.84 8.62 -13.10
N VAL A 827 19.32 7.90 -12.09
CA VAL A 827 18.62 7.68 -10.83
C VAL A 827 19.11 8.74 -9.84
N VAL A 828 18.19 9.53 -9.31
CA VAL A 828 18.49 10.60 -8.35
C VAL A 828 17.79 10.31 -7.04
N CYS A 829 18.51 10.47 -5.91
CA CYS A 829 17.95 10.37 -4.58
C CYS A 829 17.70 11.76 -3.99
N LYS A 830 16.54 11.92 -3.37
CA LYS A 830 16.14 13.11 -2.62
C LYS A 830 15.46 12.71 -1.32
N LYS A 831 15.75 13.42 -0.24
CA LYS A 831 15.00 13.31 1.01
C LYS A 831 13.56 13.82 0.82
N ASP A 832 12.60 13.19 1.49
CA ASP A 832 11.18 13.52 1.47
C ASP A 832 10.69 13.85 2.89
N ALA A 833 10.31 12.88 3.71
CA ALA A 833 9.75 13.09 5.06
C ALA A 833 10.81 13.10 6.17
N THR A 834 12.00 13.59 5.90
CA THR A 834 13.09 13.65 6.89
C THR A 834 13.97 14.88 6.67
N THR A 835 14.59 15.35 7.74
CA THR A 835 15.61 16.41 7.66
C THR A 835 16.99 15.85 7.31
N HIS A 836 17.26 14.61 7.70
CA HIS A 836 18.52 13.91 7.46
C HIS A 836 18.23 12.52 6.92
N LEU A 837 18.85 12.16 5.83
CA LEU A 837 18.79 10.83 5.22
C LEU A 837 20.21 10.27 5.17
N ASP A 838 20.57 9.56 6.24
CA ASP A 838 21.93 9.05 6.43
C ASP A 838 22.15 7.70 5.75
N ASP A 839 21.06 6.95 5.58
CA ASP A 839 21.09 5.62 4.99
C ASP A 839 21.19 5.66 3.45
N ALA A 840 21.92 4.71 2.89
CA ALA A 840 21.91 4.45 1.47
C ALA A 840 20.64 3.69 1.07
N ILE A 841 19.95 4.18 0.04
CA ILE A 841 18.64 3.66 -0.40
C ILE A 841 18.84 2.57 -1.45
N PRO A 842 18.42 1.32 -1.17
CA PRO A 842 18.51 0.23 -2.13
C PRO A 842 17.48 0.40 -3.25
N TYR A 843 17.92 0.21 -4.48
CA TYR A 843 17.05 0.25 -5.65
C TYR A 843 17.36 -0.86 -6.66
N GLY A 844 16.32 -1.24 -7.44
CA GLY A 844 16.41 -2.08 -8.63
C GLY A 844 15.93 -1.30 -9.85
N LEU A 845 16.59 -1.51 -10.97
CA LEU A 845 16.29 -0.90 -12.27
C LEU A 845 16.13 -2.00 -13.32
N ALA A 846 15.09 -1.90 -14.15
CA ALA A 846 14.94 -2.71 -15.34
C ALA A 846 14.58 -1.84 -16.53
N VAL A 847 15.23 -2.09 -17.67
CA VAL A 847 15.02 -1.33 -18.91
C VAL A 847 14.90 -2.30 -20.06
N THR A 848 13.78 -2.29 -20.76
CA THR A 848 13.55 -3.07 -21.98
C THR A 848 13.47 -2.17 -23.18
N LEU A 849 14.15 -2.54 -24.25
CA LEU A 849 13.96 -2.01 -25.60
C LEU A 849 13.46 -3.12 -26.52
N GLU A 850 12.38 -2.85 -27.24
CA GLU A 850 11.78 -3.82 -28.17
C GLU A 850 11.30 -3.19 -29.46
N VAL A 851 11.28 -3.99 -30.51
CA VAL A 851 10.68 -3.71 -31.82
C VAL A 851 9.78 -4.87 -32.22
N ALA A 852 8.97 -4.69 -33.27
CA ALA A 852 8.15 -5.77 -33.77
C ALA A 852 9.01 -6.91 -34.34
N GLU A 853 8.59 -8.15 -34.16
CA GLU A 853 9.35 -9.35 -34.57
C GLU A 853 9.62 -9.38 -36.10
N GLU A 854 8.69 -8.88 -36.90
CA GLU A 854 8.78 -8.84 -38.33
C GLU A 854 9.91 -7.95 -38.88
N THR A 855 10.47 -7.07 -38.04
CA THR A 855 11.56 -6.17 -38.44
C THR A 855 12.88 -6.89 -38.68
N GLY A 856 13.10 -8.07 -38.10
CA GLY A 856 14.34 -8.82 -38.14
C GLY A 856 15.55 -8.15 -37.45
N ILE A 857 15.37 -6.99 -36.83
CA ILE A 857 16.45 -6.25 -36.14
C ILE A 857 16.86 -6.97 -34.88
N GLN A 858 18.17 -7.19 -34.69
CA GLN A 858 18.75 -7.92 -33.56
C GLN A 858 19.01 -6.98 -32.37
N ILE A 859 17.97 -6.64 -31.61
CA ILE A 859 18.06 -5.73 -30.45
C ILE A 859 18.93 -6.33 -29.36
N TYR A 860 18.66 -7.59 -28.98
CA TYR A 860 19.35 -8.27 -27.89
C TYR A 860 20.86 -8.36 -28.13
N GLU A 861 21.26 -8.94 -29.24
CA GLU A 861 22.67 -9.14 -29.58
C GLU A 861 23.44 -7.82 -29.67
N SER A 862 22.83 -6.80 -30.28
CA SER A 862 23.45 -5.49 -30.40
C SER A 862 23.69 -4.83 -29.04
N ILE A 863 22.71 -4.90 -28.09
CA ILE A 863 22.87 -4.38 -26.74
C ILE A 863 23.93 -5.19 -25.97
N GLN A 864 23.88 -6.53 -26.04
CA GLN A 864 24.81 -7.42 -25.36
C GLN A 864 26.27 -7.13 -25.75
N ASN A 865 26.54 -7.06 -27.05
CA ASN A 865 27.89 -6.78 -27.55
C ASN A 865 28.44 -5.45 -27.09
N GLN A 866 27.61 -4.38 -27.11
CA GLN A 866 28.05 -3.06 -26.68
C GLN A 866 28.22 -2.96 -25.15
N LEU A 867 27.47 -3.73 -24.35
CA LEU A 867 27.66 -3.80 -22.90
C LEU A 867 28.97 -4.53 -22.56
N GLN A 868 29.32 -5.59 -23.28
CA GLN A 868 30.57 -6.35 -23.07
C GLN A 868 31.84 -5.56 -23.46
N VAL A 869 31.81 -4.74 -24.49
CA VAL A 869 32.95 -3.91 -24.93
C VAL A 869 33.29 -2.81 -23.93
N ARG A 870 32.35 -2.43 -23.07
CA ARG A 870 32.52 -1.33 -22.09
C ARG A 870 32.95 -1.81 -20.69
N ILE A 871 33.24 -3.10 -20.53
CA ILE A 871 33.85 -3.69 -19.32
C ILE A 871 35.36 -3.63 -19.43
#